data_92bbbdfee6ec30ef0dd77aedf0331718
#
_entry.id   92bbbdfee6ec30ef0dd77aedf0331718
#
_cell.length_a   1.000
_cell.length_b   1.000
_cell.length_c   1.000
_cell.angle_alpha   90.00
_cell.angle_beta   90.00
_cell.angle_gamma   90.00
#
_symmetry.space_group_name_H-M   'P 1'
#
loop_
_entity.id
_entity.type
_entity.pdbx_description
1 polymer ?
#
loop_
_entity_poly.entity_id
_entity_poly.type
_entity_poly.pdbx_seq_one_letter_code
_entity_poly.pdbx_strand_id
1 'polypeptide(L)'
;MSSSQTRFLLLYGSQRGQAKAIAEEIAVKASDHGFAAEVSCLSEEEKYNLERERSPVVIVVSTTGDGEPPDTAINFVKKIKTKTLCSVHFAHLHYALLGLGDSNYSNFCNCGKTIDKRLGELGAQQFYASGYADDGVGLELVVEPWIEGLWDALRKFVTSAMSTSQKDTNNHVGDHNAKNEMRTIESAVTDLNLHLLSLDESSSKDESGGSCNIVAEGEVLEASLTRSVSPLSESSLNVPALPAPFLDVELLNELQQDPTLLKPPETAHQVVITSAKQLTREDAVKTTLLLEMDISETPLVYEPGDSFDLLCPNNNSEVEELLLRLGILEKKHHIVKLQVKPDTKRKVSRLPLYIPEHSSLQYIFMWCLEIRAIPKKAFLRSLVEYTTNEHEKRRLQELCSKQGFADYNHFIRNPSLSILDLLCAFPSCMPTLSVILEHLPKLQPRSYSAASSIYSNPGRVHIVFNIVEFPPCPERPALRKGVCTGWLSNLVLPILQHSGGQMMLPEIQDASNVLPKVYICSRPSSAFHLPSDTAAPIIMVGPGTGISPFIGFLQHRKKQREEHPDVSFGETWLFFGCRHKDRDFIFRDELGRFQAEGTLTHLRVSFSRDQDDSTEEVKPKYVQDNLRLNAQDVVRVLFKENGYIYICGDAKNMAKNVHEELIDIFSRELQIDKLEAMKVIADLREKKRYLQDIWS
;
A
#
# COMPACT_ATOMS: atom_id res chain seq x y z
N MET A 1 -38.77 -24.57 10.54
CA MET A 1 -37.68 -25.46 10.10
C MET A 1 -36.55 -24.54 9.70
N SER A 2 -35.48 -24.44 10.48
CA SER A 2 -34.31 -23.69 10.11
C SER A 2 -33.62 -24.44 8.97
N SER A 3 -33.63 -23.86 7.77
CA SER A 3 -32.82 -24.35 6.66
C SER A 3 -31.35 -24.25 7.10
N SER A 4 -30.67 -25.38 7.23
CA SER A 4 -29.21 -25.37 7.47
C SER A 4 -28.55 -24.70 6.27
N GLN A 5 -27.99 -23.53 6.48
CA GLN A 5 -27.21 -22.83 5.46
C GLN A 5 -25.98 -23.69 5.09
N THR A 6 -25.68 -23.78 3.81
CA THR A 6 -24.51 -24.52 3.33
C THR A 6 -23.24 -23.74 3.66
N ARG A 7 -22.31 -24.39 4.39
CA ARG A 7 -21.03 -23.80 4.78
C ARG A 7 -20.03 -23.76 3.62
N PHE A 8 -19.25 -22.71 3.52
CA PHE A 8 -18.00 -22.66 2.76
C PHE A 8 -16.88 -21.95 3.55
N LEU A 9 -15.65 -22.32 3.29
CA LEU A 9 -14.47 -21.69 3.90
C LEU A 9 -14.02 -20.51 3.05
N LEU A 10 -13.83 -19.34 3.67
CA LEU A 10 -13.40 -18.10 3.00
C LEU A 10 -12.07 -17.63 3.58
N LEU A 11 -11.01 -17.77 2.80
CA LEU A 11 -9.66 -17.41 3.19
C LEU A 11 -9.23 -16.11 2.56
N TYR A 12 -8.52 -15.26 3.32
CA TYR A 12 -7.95 -14.04 2.75
C TYR A 12 -6.47 -13.87 3.10
N GLY A 13 -5.72 -13.25 2.16
CA GLY A 13 -4.36 -12.77 2.36
C GLY A 13 -4.24 -11.31 1.94
N SER A 14 -3.90 -10.41 2.88
CA SER A 14 -3.94 -8.98 2.64
C SER A 14 -2.79 -8.25 3.31
N GLN A 15 -2.16 -7.28 2.60
CA GLN A 15 -1.11 -6.42 3.15
C GLN A 15 -1.69 -5.13 3.74
N ARG A 16 -2.60 -4.49 3.01
CA ARG A 16 -3.20 -3.20 3.35
C ARG A 16 -4.68 -3.29 3.72
N GLY A 17 -5.19 -4.49 3.96
CA GLY A 17 -6.58 -4.73 4.36
C GLY A 17 -7.58 -4.85 3.20
N GLN A 18 -7.22 -4.61 1.94
CA GLN A 18 -8.14 -4.59 0.83
C GLN A 18 -8.73 -5.98 0.51
N ALA A 19 -7.90 -7.03 0.44
CA ALA A 19 -8.39 -8.40 0.27
C ALA A 19 -9.22 -8.86 1.46
N LYS A 20 -8.89 -8.42 2.68
CA LYS A 20 -9.68 -8.64 3.89
C LYS A 20 -11.08 -8.02 3.77
N ALA A 21 -11.16 -6.75 3.39
CA ALA A 21 -12.42 -6.04 3.23
C ALA A 21 -13.34 -6.72 2.19
N ILE A 22 -12.78 -7.19 1.06
CA ILE A 22 -13.53 -7.94 0.05
C ILE A 22 -14.02 -9.28 0.61
N ALA A 23 -13.18 -10.00 1.37
CA ALA A 23 -13.60 -11.25 2.01
C ALA A 23 -14.72 -11.03 3.04
N GLU A 24 -14.61 -9.98 3.87
CA GLU A 24 -15.66 -9.59 4.82
C GLU A 24 -16.97 -9.24 4.09
N GLU A 25 -16.88 -8.56 2.94
CA GLU A 25 -18.03 -8.27 2.09
C GLU A 25 -18.69 -9.54 1.55
N ILE A 26 -17.91 -10.52 1.04
CA ILE A 26 -18.42 -11.82 0.60
C ILE A 26 -19.12 -12.53 1.77
N ALA A 27 -18.54 -12.52 2.97
CA ALA A 27 -19.10 -13.18 4.14
C ALA A 27 -20.46 -12.58 4.57
N VAL A 28 -20.55 -11.27 4.56
CA VAL A 28 -21.84 -10.59 4.89
C VAL A 28 -22.93 -10.93 3.89
N LYS A 29 -22.61 -11.03 2.59
CA LYS A 29 -23.55 -11.37 1.53
C LYS A 29 -23.93 -12.85 1.49
N ALA A 30 -23.13 -13.72 2.06
CA ALA A 30 -23.33 -15.17 2.02
C ALA A 30 -24.72 -15.58 2.55
N SER A 31 -25.16 -14.96 3.65
CA SER A 31 -26.48 -15.24 4.25
C SER A 31 -27.66 -14.95 3.32
N ASP A 32 -27.57 -13.87 2.53
CA ASP A 32 -28.62 -13.46 1.59
C ASP A 32 -28.76 -14.46 0.42
N HIS A 33 -27.68 -15.21 0.16
CA HIS A 33 -27.63 -16.24 -0.88
C HIS A 33 -27.82 -17.68 -0.34
N GLY A 34 -28.11 -17.84 0.97
CA GLY A 34 -28.35 -19.13 1.61
C GLY A 34 -27.10 -19.91 2.01
N PHE A 35 -25.97 -19.21 2.15
CA PHE A 35 -24.69 -19.77 2.56
C PHE A 35 -24.22 -19.21 3.89
N ALA A 36 -23.35 -19.99 4.58
CA ALA A 36 -22.60 -19.57 5.76
C ALA A 36 -21.12 -19.54 5.44
N ALA A 37 -20.50 -18.37 5.48
CA ALA A 37 -19.07 -18.19 5.26
C ALA A 37 -18.31 -18.31 6.59
N GLU A 38 -17.31 -19.20 6.64
CA GLU A 38 -16.34 -19.24 7.72
C GLU A 38 -15.07 -18.51 7.28
N VAL A 39 -14.83 -17.33 7.85
CA VAL A 39 -13.75 -16.44 7.42
C VAL A 39 -12.50 -16.69 8.26
N SER A 40 -11.36 -16.87 7.60
CA SER A 40 -10.04 -16.95 8.26
C SER A 40 -8.97 -16.27 7.46
N CYS A 41 -7.96 -15.74 8.16
CA CYS A 41 -6.75 -15.25 7.52
C CYS A 41 -5.86 -16.41 7.07
N LEU A 42 -5.19 -16.32 5.92
CA LEU A 42 -4.23 -17.33 5.47
C LEU A 42 -3.05 -17.56 6.44
N SER A 43 -2.78 -16.62 7.35
CA SER A 43 -1.77 -16.77 8.40
C SER A 43 -2.26 -17.54 9.63
N GLU A 44 -3.57 -17.78 9.76
CA GLU A 44 -4.19 -18.44 10.93
C GLU A 44 -4.43 -19.94 10.65
N GLU A 45 -3.34 -20.66 10.33
CA GLU A 45 -3.42 -22.09 9.92
C GLU A 45 -4.03 -23.01 10.99
N GLU A 46 -4.01 -22.60 12.25
CA GLU A 46 -4.66 -23.34 13.34
C GLU A 46 -6.21 -23.28 13.29
N LYS A 47 -6.78 -22.29 12.58
CA LYS A 47 -8.24 -22.12 12.47
C LYS A 47 -8.85 -22.89 11.31
N TYR A 48 -8.05 -23.35 10.36
CA TYR A 48 -8.53 -24.12 9.21
C TYR A 48 -7.57 -25.24 8.83
N ASN A 49 -8.07 -26.29 8.17
CA ASN A 49 -7.25 -27.41 7.72
C ASN A 49 -7.65 -27.85 6.30
N LEU A 50 -6.89 -27.38 5.29
CA LEU A 50 -7.18 -27.70 3.88
C LEU A 50 -7.01 -29.19 3.53
N GLU A 51 -6.20 -29.95 4.28
CA GLU A 51 -6.02 -31.39 4.05
C GLU A 51 -7.28 -32.19 4.40
N ARG A 52 -8.12 -31.65 5.28
CA ARG A 52 -9.38 -32.26 5.71
C ARG A 52 -10.62 -31.54 5.22
N GLU A 53 -10.47 -30.37 4.61
CA GLU A 53 -11.59 -29.55 4.17
C GLU A 53 -12.34 -30.24 3.01
N ARG A 54 -13.66 -30.27 3.11
CA ARG A 54 -14.57 -30.85 2.11
C ARG A 54 -15.59 -29.83 1.58
N SER A 55 -15.77 -28.73 2.30
CA SER A 55 -16.60 -27.63 1.85
C SER A 55 -15.89 -26.85 0.75
N PRO A 56 -16.62 -26.11 -0.12
CA PRO A 56 -16.00 -25.20 -1.08
C PRO A 56 -15.10 -24.20 -0.38
N VAL A 57 -13.95 -23.90 -0.98
CA VAL A 57 -12.99 -22.92 -0.45
C VAL A 57 -12.92 -21.71 -1.40
N VAL A 58 -13.11 -20.53 -0.85
CA VAL A 58 -12.96 -19.27 -1.59
C VAL A 58 -11.72 -18.57 -1.06
N ILE A 59 -10.81 -18.15 -1.95
CA ILE A 59 -9.54 -17.50 -1.57
C ILE A 59 -9.51 -16.10 -2.19
N VAL A 60 -9.33 -15.07 -1.35
CA VAL A 60 -9.13 -13.68 -1.79
C VAL A 60 -7.73 -13.24 -1.38
N VAL A 61 -6.86 -12.94 -2.33
CA VAL A 61 -5.45 -12.65 -2.02
C VAL A 61 -4.92 -11.46 -2.80
N SER A 62 -4.23 -10.55 -2.10
CA SER A 62 -3.53 -9.43 -2.72
C SER A 62 -2.10 -9.82 -3.13
N THR A 63 -1.55 -9.05 -4.06
CA THR A 63 -0.14 -9.09 -4.43
C THR A 63 0.53 -7.83 -3.89
N THR A 64 1.73 -7.95 -3.32
CA THR A 64 2.51 -6.84 -2.77
C THR A 64 3.88 -6.75 -3.42
N GLY A 65 4.59 -5.64 -3.22
CA GLY A 65 5.92 -5.43 -3.77
C GLY A 65 5.99 -5.66 -5.27
N ASP A 66 7.01 -6.37 -5.73
CA ASP A 66 7.20 -6.75 -7.14
C ASP A 66 6.63 -8.16 -7.43
N GLY A 67 5.41 -8.43 -6.99
CA GLY A 67 4.70 -9.69 -7.24
C GLY A 67 4.74 -10.68 -6.05
N GLU A 68 5.09 -10.23 -4.87
CA GLU A 68 5.23 -11.06 -3.67
C GLU A 68 3.90 -11.32 -2.99
N PRO A 69 3.76 -12.43 -2.21
CA PRO A 69 2.62 -12.63 -1.34
C PRO A 69 2.58 -11.56 -0.24
N PRO A 70 1.39 -11.11 0.21
CA PRO A 70 1.26 -10.30 1.41
C PRO A 70 1.74 -11.09 2.64
N ASP A 71 2.19 -10.41 3.69
CA ASP A 71 2.74 -11.04 4.90
C ASP A 71 1.83 -12.13 5.47
N THR A 72 0.53 -11.89 5.42
CA THR A 72 -0.50 -12.84 5.87
C THR A 72 -0.68 -14.08 4.98
N ALA A 73 -0.04 -14.15 3.80
CA ALA A 73 -0.10 -15.29 2.90
C ALA A 73 1.26 -15.97 2.66
N ILE A 74 2.36 -15.42 3.20
CA ILE A 74 3.72 -15.94 2.94
C ILE A 74 3.85 -17.40 3.33
N ASN A 75 3.44 -17.77 4.54
CA ASN A 75 3.57 -19.14 5.05
C ASN A 75 2.71 -20.12 4.25
N PHE A 76 1.46 -19.75 3.97
CA PHE A 76 0.59 -20.53 3.13
C PHE A 76 1.19 -20.80 1.73
N VAL A 77 1.71 -19.77 1.07
CA VAL A 77 2.36 -19.91 -0.25
C VAL A 77 3.61 -20.78 -0.17
N LYS A 78 4.42 -20.66 0.88
CA LYS A 78 5.58 -21.54 1.11
C LYS A 78 5.14 -22.98 1.28
N LYS A 79 4.13 -23.25 2.11
CA LYS A 79 3.60 -24.59 2.39
C LYS A 79 3.14 -25.29 1.10
N ILE A 80 2.32 -24.66 0.29
CA ILE A 80 1.85 -25.25 -0.97
C ILE A 80 2.97 -25.41 -2.02
N LYS A 81 4.05 -24.61 -1.95
CA LYS A 81 5.23 -24.74 -2.83
C LYS A 81 6.19 -25.86 -2.43
N THR A 82 5.99 -26.50 -1.29
CA THR A 82 6.85 -27.59 -0.81
C THR A 82 6.91 -28.73 -1.82
N LYS A 83 8.13 -29.12 -2.24
CA LYS A 83 8.36 -30.14 -3.29
C LYS A 83 7.97 -31.57 -2.86
N THR A 84 7.84 -31.82 -1.55
CA THR A 84 7.48 -33.14 -1.00
C THR A 84 5.98 -33.45 -1.10
N LEU A 85 5.14 -32.47 -1.42
CA LEU A 85 3.71 -32.65 -1.61
C LEU A 85 3.46 -33.41 -2.93
N CYS A 86 2.68 -34.49 -2.84
CA CYS A 86 2.33 -35.27 -4.04
C CYS A 86 1.29 -34.55 -4.91
N SER A 87 1.24 -34.88 -6.20
CA SER A 87 0.35 -34.26 -7.18
C SER A 87 -1.15 -34.46 -6.92
N VAL A 88 -1.51 -35.32 -5.97
CA VAL A 88 -2.89 -35.58 -5.56
C VAL A 88 -3.19 -35.13 -4.13
N HIS A 89 -2.29 -34.36 -3.53
CA HIS A 89 -2.37 -33.93 -2.12
C HIS A 89 -3.70 -33.21 -1.81
N PHE A 90 -4.17 -32.37 -2.71
CA PHE A 90 -5.42 -31.64 -2.61
C PHE A 90 -6.50 -32.10 -3.61
N ALA A 91 -6.45 -33.35 -4.09
CA ALA A 91 -7.43 -33.87 -5.04
C ALA A 91 -8.90 -33.81 -4.55
N HIS A 92 -9.11 -33.67 -3.27
CA HIS A 92 -10.42 -33.51 -2.63
C HIS A 92 -10.87 -32.06 -2.49
N LEU A 93 -9.96 -31.11 -2.71
CA LEU A 93 -10.22 -29.69 -2.48
C LEU A 93 -10.86 -29.05 -3.71
N HIS A 94 -11.95 -28.32 -3.48
CA HIS A 94 -12.61 -27.53 -4.51
C HIS A 94 -12.51 -26.05 -4.13
N TYR A 95 -11.97 -25.22 -5.05
CA TYR A 95 -11.71 -23.83 -4.73
C TYR A 95 -12.14 -22.84 -5.82
N ALA A 96 -12.30 -21.59 -5.40
CA ALA A 96 -12.40 -20.42 -6.24
C ALA A 96 -11.38 -19.38 -5.76
N LEU A 97 -10.77 -18.61 -6.65
CA LEU A 97 -9.72 -17.67 -6.30
C LEU A 97 -9.95 -16.28 -6.92
N LEU A 98 -9.82 -15.25 -6.10
CA LEU A 98 -9.78 -13.85 -6.51
C LEU A 98 -8.44 -13.24 -6.13
N GLY A 99 -7.61 -13.00 -7.15
CA GLY A 99 -6.31 -12.33 -7.01
C GLY A 99 -6.43 -10.83 -7.23
N LEU A 100 -5.82 -10.03 -6.35
CA LEU A 100 -5.75 -8.57 -6.48
C LEU A 100 -4.32 -8.16 -6.81
N GLY A 101 -4.17 -7.21 -7.72
CA GLY A 101 -2.87 -6.67 -8.14
C GLY A 101 -3.02 -5.31 -8.78
N ASP A 102 -1.92 -4.79 -9.30
CA ASP A 102 -1.87 -3.54 -10.06
C ASP A 102 -1.05 -3.81 -11.32
N SER A 103 -1.66 -3.64 -12.50
CA SER A 103 -1.02 -3.88 -13.80
C SER A 103 0.11 -2.89 -14.11
N ASN A 104 0.28 -1.86 -13.29
CA ASN A 104 1.43 -0.97 -13.36
C ASN A 104 2.74 -1.63 -12.86
N TYR A 105 2.67 -2.82 -12.26
CA TYR A 105 3.82 -3.63 -11.85
C TYR A 105 3.97 -4.85 -12.75
N SER A 106 5.22 -5.23 -13.02
CA SER A 106 5.55 -6.33 -13.97
C SER A 106 4.89 -7.67 -13.60
N ASN A 107 4.72 -7.92 -12.30
CA ASN A 107 4.20 -9.18 -11.77
C ASN A 107 2.75 -9.06 -11.29
N PHE A 108 1.90 -8.52 -12.15
CA PHE A 108 0.45 -8.35 -11.91
C PHE A 108 -0.22 -9.63 -11.40
N CYS A 109 -0.86 -9.54 -10.22
CA CYS A 109 -1.57 -10.63 -9.54
C CYS A 109 -0.73 -11.91 -9.32
N ASN A 110 0.61 -11.79 -9.26
CA ASN A 110 1.49 -12.95 -9.22
C ASN A 110 1.26 -13.86 -8.01
N CYS A 111 0.90 -13.31 -6.85
CA CYS A 111 0.55 -14.13 -5.68
C CYS A 111 -0.66 -15.04 -5.99
N GLY A 112 -1.76 -14.47 -6.48
CA GLY A 112 -2.95 -15.22 -6.86
C GLY A 112 -2.66 -16.27 -7.94
N LYS A 113 -1.97 -15.89 -9.02
CA LYS A 113 -1.56 -16.81 -10.10
C LYS A 113 -0.69 -17.95 -9.60
N THR A 114 0.20 -17.68 -8.64
CA THR A 114 1.06 -18.70 -8.04
C THR A 114 0.26 -19.69 -7.21
N ILE A 115 -0.69 -19.22 -6.39
CA ILE A 115 -1.56 -20.09 -5.59
C ILE A 115 -2.43 -20.94 -6.51
N ASP A 116 -3.06 -20.33 -7.50
CA ASP A 116 -3.92 -20.99 -8.48
C ASP A 116 -3.21 -22.13 -9.19
N LYS A 117 -2.06 -21.83 -9.81
CA LYS A 117 -1.21 -22.81 -10.49
C LYS A 117 -0.82 -23.96 -9.54
N ARG A 118 -0.40 -23.61 -8.31
CA ARG A 118 0.14 -24.61 -7.41
C ARG A 118 -0.94 -25.54 -6.82
N LEU A 119 -2.13 -25.00 -6.50
CA LEU A 119 -3.26 -25.79 -6.09
C LEU A 119 -3.69 -26.77 -7.18
N GLY A 120 -3.73 -26.34 -8.45
CA GLY A 120 -3.99 -27.23 -9.58
C GLY A 120 -2.93 -28.33 -9.73
N GLU A 121 -1.62 -28.02 -9.60
CA GLU A 121 -0.54 -28.99 -9.61
C GLU A 121 -0.63 -30.04 -8.47
N LEU A 122 -1.28 -29.68 -7.37
CA LEU A 122 -1.53 -30.55 -6.21
C LEU A 122 -2.88 -31.30 -6.29
N GLY A 123 -3.58 -31.19 -7.42
CA GLY A 123 -4.79 -31.93 -7.72
C GLY A 123 -6.09 -31.24 -7.30
N ALA A 124 -6.05 -30.04 -6.73
CA ALA A 124 -7.24 -29.28 -6.38
C ALA A 124 -8.04 -28.87 -7.63
N GLN A 125 -9.36 -28.84 -7.53
CA GLN A 125 -10.26 -28.54 -8.62
C GLN A 125 -10.92 -27.18 -8.44
N GLN A 126 -10.91 -26.35 -9.50
CA GLN A 126 -11.67 -25.12 -9.49
C GLN A 126 -13.16 -25.40 -9.70
N PHE A 127 -14.02 -24.88 -8.81
CA PHE A 127 -15.46 -24.90 -9.04
C PHE A 127 -15.96 -23.58 -9.68
N TYR A 128 -15.12 -22.53 -9.68
CA TYR A 128 -15.39 -21.23 -10.30
C TYR A 128 -14.08 -20.62 -10.81
N ALA A 129 -14.13 -20.00 -11.98
CA ALA A 129 -12.96 -19.43 -12.62
C ALA A 129 -12.27 -18.36 -11.77
N SER A 130 -10.94 -18.37 -11.73
CA SER A 130 -10.16 -17.36 -11.03
C SER A 130 -10.37 -15.96 -11.61
N GLY A 131 -10.57 -14.97 -10.73
CA GLY A 131 -10.60 -13.55 -11.07
C GLY A 131 -9.27 -12.87 -10.77
N TYR A 132 -8.81 -11.97 -11.64
CA TYR A 132 -7.61 -11.17 -11.40
C TYR A 132 -7.96 -9.70 -11.54
N ALA A 133 -8.17 -9.03 -10.40
CA ALA A 133 -8.62 -7.66 -10.33
C ALA A 133 -7.42 -6.69 -10.34
N ASP A 134 -7.56 -5.63 -11.13
CA ASP A 134 -6.52 -4.65 -11.40
C ASP A 134 -6.79 -3.34 -10.66
N ASP A 135 -5.97 -3.01 -9.66
CA ASP A 135 -6.07 -1.75 -8.93
C ASP A 135 -5.72 -0.52 -9.79
N GLY A 136 -4.85 -0.68 -10.79
CA GLY A 136 -4.50 0.40 -11.73
C GLY A 136 -5.65 0.83 -12.62
N VAL A 137 -6.64 -0.05 -12.86
CA VAL A 137 -7.83 0.24 -13.66
C VAL A 137 -9.04 0.53 -12.76
N GLY A 138 -9.20 -0.23 -11.71
CA GLY A 138 -10.30 -0.21 -10.74
C GLY A 138 -10.69 -1.64 -10.40
N LEU A 139 -10.47 -2.06 -9.15
CA LEU A 139 -10.72 -3.45 -8.70
C LEU A 139 -12.17 -3.86 -8.90
N GLU A 140 -13.10 -2.93 -8.71
CA GLU A 140 -14.54 -3.13 -8.81
C GLU A 140 -14.97 -3.72 -10.16
N LEU A 141 -14.25 -3.42 -11.24
CA LEU A 141 -14.58 -3.92 -12.58
C LEU A 141 -14.47 -5.47 -12.70
N VAL A 142 -13.68 -6.09 -11.84
CA VAL A 142 -13.51 -7.56 -11.79
C VAL A 142 -14.12 -8.13 -10.52
N VAL A 143 -13.91 -7.48 -9.37
CA VAL A 143 -14.38 -7.96 -8.06
C VAL A 143 -15.89 -8.12 -8.03
N GLU A 144 -16.64 -7.11 -8.44
CA GLU A 144 -18.12 -7.16 -8.38
C GLU A 144 -18.72 -8.25 -9.26
N PRO A 145 -18.41 -8.32 -10.58
CA PRO A 145 -18.94 -9.39 -11.42
C PRO A 145 -18.50 -10.78 -10.95
N TRP A 146 -17.28 -10.89 -10.41
CA TRP A 146 -16.77 -12.16 -9.90
C TRP A 146 -17.53 -12.62 -8.65
N ILE A 147 -17.81 -11.73 -7.70
CA ILE A 147 -18.62 -12.04 -6.51
C ILE A 147 -20.05 -12.43 -6.92
N GLU A 148 -20.63 -11.74 -7.90
CA GLU A 148 -21.96 -12.08 -8.42
C GLU A 148 -22.01 -13.51 -8.97
N GLY A 149 -21.06 -13.86 -9.82
CA GLY A 149 -20.98 -15.20 -10.40
C GLY A 149 -20.64 -16.30 -9.38
N LEU A 150 -19.97 -15.94 -8.29
CA LEU A 150 -19.59 -16.87 -7.21
C LEU A 150 -20.82 -17.57 -6.60
N TRP A 151 -21.93 -16.85 -6.39
CA TRP A 151 -23.13 -17.41 -5.77
C TRP A 151 -23.79 -18.48 -6.64
N ASP A 152 -23.83 -18.27 -7.95
CA ASP A 152 -24.35 -19.28 -8.89
C ASP A 152 -23.42 -20.49 -8.98
N ALA A 153 -22.10 -20.27 -8.96
CA ALA A 153 -21.12 -21.34 -8.97
C ALA A 153 -21.20 -22.21 -7.69
N LEU A 154 -21.32 -21.57 -6.52
CA LEU A 154 -21.54 -22.27 -5.25
C LEU A 154 -22.83 -23.09 -5.25
N ARG A 155 -23.97 -22.55 -5.74
CA ARG A 155 -25.22 -23.28 -5.87
C ARG A 155 -25.10 -24.50 -6.77
N LYS A 156 -24.49 -24.34 -7.95
CA LYS A 156 -24.24 -25.44 -8.89
C LYS A 156 -23.37 -26.54 -8.29
N PHE A 157 -22.29 -26.13 -7.60
CA PHE A 157 -21.38 -27.06 -6.96
C PHE A 157 -22.08 -27.89 -5.89
N VAL A 158 -22.83 -27.25 -4.98
CA VAL A 158 -23.55 -27.94 -3.90
C VAL A 158 -24.62 -28.88 -4.44
N THR A 159 -25.37 -28.45 -5.47
CA THR A 159 -26.40 -29.29 -6.11
C THR A 159 -25.79 -30.53 -6.76
N SER A 160 -24.65 -30.39 -7.45
CA SER A 160 -23.97 -31.52 -8.09
C SER A 160 -23.38 -32.49 -7.06
N ALA A 161 -22.82 -32.00 -5.95
CA ALA A 161 -22.33 -32.82 -4.83
C ALA A 161 -23.45 -33.62 -4.16
N MET A 162 -24.64 -33.05 -4.00
CA MET A 162 -25.81 -33.73 -3.45
C MET A 162 -26.35 -34.82 -4.39
N SER A 163 -26.33 -34.61 -5.71
CA SER A 163 -26.79 -35.59 -6.69
C SER A 163 -25.84 -36.80 -6.82
N THR A 164 -24.55 -36.61 -6.56
CA THR A 164 -23.57 -37.70 -6.56
C THR A 164 -23.71 -38.60 -5.32
N SER A 165 -24.02 -38.01 -4.16
CA SER A 165 -24.26 -38.76 -2.90
C SER A 165 -25.53 -39.62 -2.91
N GLN A 166 -26.49 -39.34 -3.78
CA GLN A 166 -27.73 -40.14 -3.93
C GLN A 166 -27.56 -41.30 -4.93
N LYS A 167 -26.50 -41.31 -5.75
CA LYS A 167 -26.23 -42.41 -6.70
C LYS A 167 -25.48 -43.59 -6.10
N ASP A 168 -24.83 -43.43 -4.96
CA ASP A 168 -24.04 -44.50 -4.33
C ASP A 168 -24.84 -45.43 -3.44
N THR A 169 -26.16 -45.26 -3.29
CA THR A 169 -27.04 -46.15 -2.50
C THR A 169 -27.91 -47.09 -3.31
N ASN A 170 -27.85 -47.04 -4.64
CA ASN A 170 -28.57 -48.05 -5.46
C ASN A 170 -27.74 -48.32 -6.72
N ASN A 171 -26.94 -49.37 -6.71
CA ASN A 171 -26.87 -50.33 -7.80
C ASN A 171 -25.74 -51.39 -7.59
N HIS A 172 -26.20 -52.61 -7.28
CA HIS A 172 -25.55 -53.82 -7.76
C HIS A 172 -26.22 -54.16 -9.12
N VAL A 173 -25.38 -54.68 -10.05
CA VAL A 173 -25.71 -55.43 -11.26
C VAL A 173 -25.88 -54.60 -12.57
N GLY A 174 -24.94 -54.81 -13.49
CA GLY A 174 -25.16 -55.12 -14.91
C GLY A 174 -24.81 -54.02 -15.91
N ASP A 175 -23.71 -54.28 -16.53
CA ASP A 175 -23.44 -54.43 -17.99
C ASP A 175 -23.24 -53.20 -18.91
N HIS A 176 -22.16 -53.32 -19.61
CA HIS A 176 -21.61 -52.78 -20.86
C HIS A 176 -22.37 -51.74 -21.72
N ASN A 177 -21.53 -50.83 -22.23
CA ASN A 177 -21.67 -49.99 -23.43
C ASN A 177 -22.25 -48.57 -23.28
N ALA A 178 -21.34 -47.60 -23.31
CA ALA A 178 -21.44 -46.41 -24.19
C ALA A 178 -20.13 -45.64 -24.19
N LYS A 179 -19.27 -45.96 -25.16
CA LYS A 179 -18.35 -45.00 -25.76
C LYS A 179 -19.15 -44.07 -26.64
N ASN A 180 -18.77 -42.81 -26.69
CA ASN A 180 -19.13 -41.71 -27.56
C ASN A 180 -20.13 -40.72 -26.96
N GLU A 181 -19.49 -39.65 -26.44
CA GLU A 181 -19.88 -38.25 -26.69
C GLU A 181 -18.94 -37.32 -25.86
N MET A 182 -17.73 -37.22 -26.37
CA MET A 182 -16.76 -36.25 -25.89
C MET A 182 -15.98 -35.72 -27.09
N ARG A 183 -16.66 -34.92 -27.88
CA ARG A 183 -16.08 -34.08 -28.94
C ARG A 183 -17.09 -32.96 -29.23
N THR A 184 -16.81 -31.78 -28.75
CA THR A 184 -17.11 -30.46 -29.34
C THR A 184 -17.19 -29.40 -28.24
N ILE A 185 -16.06 -28.95 -27.73
CA ILE A 185 -15.80 -27.58 -27.22
C ILE A 185 -14.27 -27.48 -27.03
N GLU A 186 -13.54 -27.65 -28.11
CA GLU A 186 -12.08 -27.43 -28.14
C GLU A 186 -11.65 -26.64 -29.38
N SER A 187 -12.42 -25.62 -29.80
CA SER A 187 -12.01 -24.81 -30.92
C SER A 187 -12.29 -23.31 -30.82
N ALA A 188 -12.19 -22.74 -29.64
CA ALA A 188 -12.35 -21.28 -29.48
C ALA A 188 -11.32 -20.58 -28.55
N VAL A 189 -10.21 -21.24 -28.21
CA VAL A 189 -9.20 -20.60 -27.28
C VAL A 189 -7.77 -20.70 -27.83
N THR A 190 -7.55 -21.01 -29.10
CA THR A 190 -6.20 -21.24 -29.66
C THR A 190 -5.65 -20.14 -30.57
N ASP A 191 -6.23 -18.94 -30.62
CA ASP A 191 -5.74 -17.88 -31.53
C ASP A 191 -5.36 -16.55 -30.83
N LEU A 192 -4.82 -16.57 -29.62
CA LEU A 192 -4.36 -15.34 -28.96
C LEU A 192 -3.02 -15.45 -28.20
N ASN A 193 -2.16 -16.39 -28.58
CA ASN A 193 -0.80 -16.44 -28.04
C ASN A 193 0.20 -16.81 -29.10
N LEU A 194 0.64 -15.83 -29.92
CA LEU A 194 1.90 -15.92 -30.68
C LEU A 194 2.17 -14.64 -31.49
N HIS A 195 2.55 -13.55 -30.79
CA HIS A 195 3.34 -12.48 -31.40
C HIS A 195 3.89 -11.53 -30.27
N LEU A 196 4.89 -12.02 -29.58
CA LEU A 196 5.73 -11.17 -28.74
C LEU A 196 7.05 -11.90 -28.44
N LEU A 197 7.90 -12.01 -29.47
CA LEU A 197 9.33 -12.24 -29.30
C LEU A 197 9.99 -11.89 -30.64
N SER A 198 10.65 -10.75 -30.66
CA SER A 198 11.85 -10.44 -31.43
C SER A 198 11.91 -8.95 -31.80
N LEU A 199 12.67 -8.23 -31.07
CA LEU A 199 13.39 -7.04 -31.57
C LEU A 199 14.78 -7.12 -30.94
N ASP A 200 15.68 -7.70 -31.72
CA ASP A 200 17.12 -7.63 -31.53
C ASP A 200 17.66 -6.28 -32.03
N GLU A 201 18.62 -5.78 -31.29
CA GLU A 201 19.47 -4.66 -31.66
C GLU A 201 20.27 -4.95 -32.95
N SER A 202 20.34 -3.99 -33.87
CA SER A 202 21.54 -3.82 -34.67
C SER A 202 21.69 -2.38 -35.17
N SER A 203 22.77 -1.80 -34.75
CA SER A 203 23.35 -0.57 -35.26
C SER A 203 23.88 -0.73 -36.66
N SER A 204 23.65 0.25 -37.55
CA SER A 204 24.70 0.64 -38.54
C SER A 204 24.44 2.03 -39.08
N LYS A 205 25.49 2.83 -39.06
CA LYS A 205 25.67 4.10 -39.76
C LYS A 205 25.62 3.90 -41.26
N ASP A 206 25.10 4.85 -42.02
CA ASP A 206 25.84 5.42 -43.14
C ASP A 206 25.24 6.74 -43.62
N GLU A 207 26.15 7.67 -43.92
CA GLU A 207 25.93 8.99 -44.49
C GLU A 207 25.62 8.94 -45.98
N SER A 208 24.76 9.80 -46.48
CA SER A 208 25.07 10.55 -47.70
C SER A 208 23.97 11.60 -48.00
N GLY A 209 24.42 12.75 -48.38
CA GLY A 209 23.76 14.03 -48.49
C GLY A 209 22.78 14.17 -49.66
N GLY A 210 22.04 15.28 -49.59
CA GLY A 210 21.24 15.81 -50.67
C GLY A 210 20.24 16.89 -50.30
N SER A 211 20.68 18.13 -50.38
CA SER A 211 19.93 19.34 -50.85
C SER A 211 18.67 19.83 -50.09
N CYS A 212 18.81 21.04 -49.62
CA CYS A 212 17.83 22.07 -49.26
C CYS A 212 16.40 21.92 -49.83
N ASN A 213 15.45 21.99 -48.93
CA ASN A 213 14.28 22.87 -49.10
C ASN A 213 13.87 23.39 -47.72
N ILE A 214 13.95 24.70 -47.57
CA ILE A 214 13.47 25.50 -46.43
C ILE A 214 11.94 25.34 -46.42
N VAL A 215 11.43 24.55 -45.48
CA VAL A 215 10.02 24.58 -45.09
C VAL A 215 10.01 25.12 -43.66
N ALA A 216 9.17 26.12 -43.43
CA ALA A 216 8.98 26.85 -42.21
C ALA A 216 9.03 25.92 -40.98
N GLU A 217 9.69 26.37 -39.91
CA GLU A 217 9.69 25.79 -38.58
C GLU A 217 8.23 25.58 -38.14
N GLY A 218 7.70 24.40 -38.39
CA GLY A 218 6.54 23.91 -37.71
C GLY A 218 6.97 23.52 -36.28
N GLU A 219 6.44 24.19 -35.28
CA GLU A 219 6.53 23.76 -33.89
C GLU A 219 6.24 22.25 -33.84
N VAL A 220 7.21 21.49 -33.41
CA VAL A 220 7.00 20.08 -33.10
C VAL A 220 6.01 20.04 -31.92
N LEU A 221 4.75 19.75 -32.23
CA LEU A 221 3.68 19.68 -31.25
C LEU A 221 3.95 18.50 -30.32
N GLU A 222 4.40 18.78 -29.08
CA GLU A 222 4.59 17.76 -28.06
C GLU A 222 3.26 17.33 -27.45
N ALA A 223 3.18 16.06 -27.01
CA ALA A 223 2.04 15.55 -26.25
C ALA A 223 1.91 16.26 -24.90
N SER A 224 0.68 16.45 -24.44
CA SER A 224 0.38 16.99 -23.10
C SER A 224 -0.79 16.25 -22.48
N LEU A 225 -1.14 16.60 -21.24
CA LEU A 225 -2.33 16.06 -20.60
C LEU A 225 -3.59 16.23 -21.47
N THR A 226 -3.74 17.40 -22.08
CA THR A 226 -4.94 17.77 -22.86
C THR A 226 -4.84 17.51 -24.35
N ARG A 227 -3.67 17.09 -24.86
CA ARG A 227 -3.42 16.87 -26.28
C ARG A 227 -2.53 15.67 -26.56
N SER A 228 -2.93 14.80 -27.49
CA SER A 228 -2.10 13.74 -28.06
C SER A 228 -1.34 14.23 -29.32
N VAL A 229 -0.14 13.71 -29.57
CA VAL A 229 0.64 14.03 -30.77
C VAL A 229 -0.01 13.45 -32.03
N SER A 230 -0.47 12.21 -31.90
CA SER A 230 -1.23 11.51 -32.97
C SER A 230 -2.46 10.90 -32.29
N PRO A 231 -3.66 11.40 -32.58
CA PRO A 231 -4.87 10.82 -32.02
C PRO A 231 -4.94 9.33 -32.37
N LEU A 232 -5.20 8.50 -31.35
CA LEU A 232 -5.40 7.08 -31.57
C LEU A 232 -6.68 6.88 -32.40
N SER A 233 -6.68 5.90 -33.32
CA SER A 233 -7.89 5.57 -34.10
C SER A 233 -9.03 5.15 -33.18
N GLU A 234 -10.25 5.63 -33.45
CA GLU A 234 -11.43 5.27 -32.64
C GLU A 234 -11.67 3.76 -32.58
N SER A 235 -11.47 3.08 -33.69
CA SER A 235 -11.63 1.62 -33.78
C SER A 235 -10.60 0.83 -32.97
N SER A 236 -9.51 1.46 -32.52
CA SER A 236 -8.44 0.82 -31.74
C SER A 236 -8.56 1.04 -30.24
N LEU A 237 -9.40 1.99 -29.78
CA LEU A 237 -9.51 2.34 -28.36
C LEU A 237 -10.23 1.23 -27.58
N ASN A 238 -9.48 0.58 -26.70
CA ASN A 238 -10.04 -0.34 -25.71
C ASN A 238 -10.20 0.41 -24.38
N VAL A 239 -11.35 1.06 -24.21
CA VAL A 239 -11.71 1.79 -22.98
C VAL A 239 -12.33 0.84 -21.95
N PRO A 240 -12.16 1.09 -20.64
CA PRO A 240 -12.85 0.33 -19.59
C PRO A 240 -14.36 0.40 -19.74
N ALA A 241 -15.07 -0.60 -19.23
CA ALA A 241 -16.51 -0.53 -19.10
C ALA A 241 -16.91 0.70 -18.24
N LEU A 242 -18.01 1.36 -18.62
CA LEU A 242 -18.54 2.45 -17.81
C LEU A 242 -19.08 1.88 -16.49
N PRO A 243 -18.54 2.32 -15.32
CA PRO A 243 -19.08 1.89 -14.05
C PRO A 243 -20.55 2.27 -13.91
N ALA A 244 -21.38 1.34 -13.45
CA ALA A 244 -22.79 1.62 -13.22
C ALA A 244 -22.95 2.56 -12.02
N PRO A 245 -23.60 3.72 -12.15
CA PRO A 245 -23.81 4.63 -11.02
C PRO A 245 -24.73 3.98 -9.99
N PHE A 246 -24.43 4.17 -8.71
CA PHE A 246 -25.19 3.54 -7.62
C PHE A 246 -25.59 4.47 -6.49
N LEU A 247 -24.98 5.66 -6.39
CA LEU A 247 -25.33 6.62 -5.34
C LEU A 247 -26.32 7.65 -5.86
N ASP A 248 -27.33 7.87 -5.06
CA ASP A 248 -28.19 9.06 -5.13
C ASP A 248 -27.81 9.99 -3.99
N VAL A 249 -27.59 11.28 -4.32
CA VAL A 249 -27.04 12.27 -3.41
C VAL A 249 -27.96 13.48 -3.35
N GLU A 250 -28.52 13.74 -2.18
CA GLU A 250 -29.39 14.86 -1.91
C GLU A 250 -28.70 15.82 -0.92
N LEU A 251 -28.68 17.13 -1.24
CA LEU A 251 -28.24 18.18 -0.33
C LEU A 251 -29.46 18.73 0.39
N LEU A 252 -29.53 18.46 1.69
CA LEU A 252 -30.65 18.94 2.53
C LEU A 252 -30.44 20.43 2.86
N ASN A 253 -31.53 21.15 3.06
CA ASN A 253 -31.50 22.55 3.48
C ASN A 253 -31.14 22.72 4.98
N GLU A 254 -30.76 21.65 5.64
CA GLU A 254 -30.24 21.62 7.00
C GLU A 254 -28.73 21.92 7.00
N LEU A 255 -28.27 22.72 7.97
CA LEU A 255 -26.87 23.07 8.10
C LEU A 255 -26.24 22.33 9.29
N GLN A 256 -25.04 21.84 9.11
CA GLN A 256 -24.26 21.30 10.23
C GLN A 256 -23.76 22.44 11.10
N GLN A 257 -23.93 22.35 12.43
CA GLN A 257 -23.56 23.41 13.38
C GLN A 257 -22.06 23.67 13.42
N ASP A 258 -21.22 22.61 13.33
CA ASP A 258 -19.77 22.74 13.23
C ASP A 258 -19.23 21.71 12.22
N PRO A 259 -19.14 22.09 10.93
CA PRO A 259 -18.72 21.18 9.88
C PRO A 259 -17.22 20.85 9.89
N THR A 260 -16.42 21.54 10.70
CA THR A 260 -14.98 21.33 10.76
C THR A 260 -14.54 20.37 11.86
N LEU A 261 -15.42 20.11 12.83
CA LEU A 261 -15.14 19.19 13.93
C LEU A 261 -15.09 17.75 13.45
N LEU A 262 -13.91 17.14 13.58
CA LEU A 262 -13.74 15.71 13.34
C LEU A 262 -14.64 14.91 14.30
N LYS A 263 -15.35 13.93 13.76
CA LYS A 263 -16.02 12.85 14.50
C LYS A 263 -15.08 11.64 14.50
N PRO A 264 -14.14 11.53 15.46
CA PRO A 264 -13.15 10.48 15.43
C PRO A 264 -13.80 9.11 15.66
N PRO A 265 -13.20 8.02 15.14
CA PRO A 265 -13.59 6.69 15.57
C PRO A 265 -13.34 6.50 17.09
N GLU A 266 -14.05 5.59 17.73
CA GLU A 266 -13.93 5.33 19.19
C GLU A 266 -12.51 4.95 19.61
N THR A 267 -11.71 4.39 18.71
CA THR A 267 -10.31 4.02 18.93
C THR A 267 -9.33 5.17 18.84
N ALA A 268 -9.78 6.36 18.44
CA ALA A 268 -8.92 7.53 18.29
C ALA A 268 -8.90 8.38 19.55
N HIS A 269 -7.71 8.79 19.96
CA HIS A 269 -7.48 9.62 21.12
C HIS A 269 -6.96 10.99 20.71
N GLN A 270 -7.53 12.06 21.28
CA GLN A 270 -7.02 13.40 21.08
C GLN A 270 -5.82 13.62 21.99
N VAL A 271 -4.68 13.99 21.39
CA VAL A 271 -3.42 14.23 22.08
C VAL A 271 -2.88 15.62 21.76
N VAL A 272 -2.11 16.17 22.66
CA VAL A 272 -1.48 17.49 22.52
C VAL A 272 -0.06 17.31 21.98
N ILE A 273 0.33 18.11 20.97
CA ILE A 273 1.73 18.20 20.54
C ILE A 273 2.43 19.20 21.47
N THR A 274 3.32 18.69 22.31
CA THR A 274 4.03 19.49 23.32
C THR A 274 5.31 20.11 22.80
N SER A 275 5.93 19.51 21.79
CA SER A 275 7.16 19.99 21.18
C SER A 275 7.24 19.62 19.70
N ALA A 276 7.84 20.51 18.92
CA ALA A 276 8.20 20.26 17.52
C ALA A 276 9.62 20.77 17.28
N LYS A 277 10.45 19.92 16.65
CA LYS A 277 11.85 20.25 16.37
C LYS A 277 12.20 19.88 14.93
N GLN A 278 12.84 20.81 14.21
CA GLN A 278 13.48 20.48 12.93
C GLN A 278 14.81 19.76 13.18
N LEU A 279 14.97 18.56 12.63
CA LEU A 279 16.17 17.74 12.79
C LEU A 279 17.22 17.99 11.71
N THR A 280 16.79 18.40 10.53
CA THR A 280 17.67 18.75 9.41
C THR A 280 17.98 20.23 9.39
N ARG A 281 19.10 20.62 8.77
CA ARG A 281 19.40 22.04 8.53
C ARG A 281 18.45 22.62 7.48
N GLU A 282 18.34 23.93 7.46
CA GLU A 282 17.48 24.67 6.52
C GLU A 282 17.87 24.46 5.05
N ASP A 283 19.17 24.25 4.79
CA ASP A 283 19.73 23.99 3.46
C ASP A 283 19.72 22.51 3.04
N ALA A 284 19.09 21.65 3.85
CA ALA A 284 18.90 20.25 3.50
C ALA A 284 17.82 20.10 2.41
N VAL A 285 17.98 19.09 1.55
CA VAL A 285 17.02 18.81 0.45
C VAL A 285 15.63 18.42 0.97
N LYS A 286 15.54 17.89 2.18
CA LYS A 286 14.26 17.54 2.83
C LYS A 286 14.24 18.11 4.23
N THR A 287 13.13 18.68 4.59
CA THR A 287 12.86 19.10 5.97
C THR A 287 12.34 17.92 6.77
N THR A 288 13.04 17.53 7.83
CA THR A 288 12.65 16.45 8.76
C THR A 288 12.24 17.05 10.08
N LEU A 289 11.06 16.70 10.56
CA LEU A 289 10.53 17.14 11.83
C LEU A 289 10.42 15.98 12.82
N LEU A 290 10.71 16.27 14.09
CA LEU A 290 10.42 15.46 15.27
C LEU A 290 9.27 16.13 16.01
N LEU A 291 8.20 15.39 16.30
CA LEU A 291 7.10 15.83 17.14
C LEU A 291 7.04 15.00 18.41
N GLU A 292 6.82 15.66 19.55
CA GLU A 292 6.51 15.04 20.82
C GLU A 292 5.02 15.22 21.11
N MET A 293 4.31 14.14 21.42
CA MET A 293 2.89 14.13 21.74
C MET A 293 2.68 13.59 23.16
N ASP A 294 1.84 14.26 23.93
CA ASP A 294 1.46 13.87 25.28
C ASP A 294 0.29 12.87 25.23
N ILE A 295 0.54 11.64 25.67
CA ILE A 295 -0.43 10.56 25.75
C ILE A 295 -0.82 10.22 27.19
N SER A 296 -0.38 11.00 28.19
CA SER A 296 -0.58 10.72 29.62
C SER A 296 -2.07 10.66 30.03
N GLU A 297 -2.92 11.44 29.36
CA GLU A 297 -4.38 11.48 29.58
C GLU A 297 -5.14 10.41 28.77
N THR A 298 -4.43 9.48 28.14
CA THR A 298 -5.02 8.44 27.28
C THR A 298 -4.68 7.04 27.82
N PRO A 299 -5.45 5.99 27.46
CA PRO A 299 -5.11 4.61 27.81
C PRO A 299 -4.02 4.02 26.90
N LEU A 300 -3.38 4.83 26.04
CA LEU A 300 -2.40 4.35 25.08
C LEU A 300 -1.12 3.88 25.76
N VAL A 301 -0.75 2.65 25.47
CA VAL A 301 0.54 2.04 25.81
C VAL A 301 1.16 1.53 24.52
N TYR A 302 2.47 1.62 24.41
CA TYR A 302 3.19 1.14 23.22
C TYR A 302 4.55 0.56 23.59
N GLU A 303 5.06 -0.28 22.70
CA GLU A 303 6.45 -0.75 22.72
C GLU A 303 7.24 -0.14 21.56
N PRO A 304 8.55 0.08 21.70
CA PRO A 304 9.37 0.49 20.56
C PRO A 304 9.23 -0.49 19.41
N GLY A 305 8.93 0.03 18.20
CA GLY A 305 8.56 -0.76 17.03
C GLY A 305 7.08 -0.71 16.69
N ASP A 306 6.22 -0.26 17.61
CA ASP A 306 4.83 0.10 17.30
C ASP A 306 4.76 1.38 16.50
N SER A 307 3.62 1.60 15.86
CA SER A 307 3.31 2.82 15.12
C SER A 307 1.98 3.42 15.56
N PHE A 308 1.77 4.68 15.18
CA PHE A 308 0.54 5.41 15.43
C PHE A 308 -0.05 5.90 14.12
N ASP A 309 -1.32 5.62 13.92
CA ASP A 309 -2.12 6.14 12.83
C ASP A 309 -2.63 7.53 13.19
N LEU A 310 -2.24 8.54 12.43
CA LEU A 310 -2.59 9.94 12.64
C LEU A 310 -3.69 10.34 11.67
N LEU A 311 -4.80 10.87 12.21
CA LEU A 311 -5.93 11.36 11.45
C LEU A 311 -5.64 12.78 10.98
N CYS A 312 -5.65 13.04 9.70
CA CYS A 312 -5.38 14.35 9.13
C CYS A 312 -6.48 14.77 8.14
N PRO A 313 -6.86 16.06 8.10
CA PRO A 313 -7.80 16.55 7.10
C PRO A 313 -7.11 16.82 5.76
N ASN A 314 -7.91 16.95 4.72
CA ASN A 314 -7.49 17.59 3.50
C ASN A 314 -7.26 19.10 3.71
N ASN A 315 -6.55 19.73 2.79
CA ASN A 315 -6.33 21.17 2.83
C ASN A 315 -7.64 21.92 2.55
N ASN A 316 -8.06 22.83 3.44
CA ASN A 316 -9.32 23.56 3.30
C ASN A 316 -9.42 24.36 2.00
N SER A 317 -8.33 25.01 1.56
CA SER A 317 -8.37 25.78 0.32
C SER A 317 -8.57 24.89 -0.91
N GLU A 318 -7.96 23.69 -0.95
CA GLU A 318 -8.17 22.74 -2.03
C GLU A 318 -9.60 22.15 -2.02
N VAL A 319 -10.17 21.94 -0.84
CA VAL A 319 -11.57 21.51 -0.70
C VAL A 319 -12.51 22.59 -1.23
N GLU A 320 -12.32 23.85 -0.82
CA GLU A 320 -13.14 24.97 -1.31
C GLU A 320 -12.98 25.19 -2.83
N GLU A 321 -11.79 25.08 -3.35
CA GLU A 321 -11.52 25.18 -4.79
C GLU A 321 -12.20 24.04 -5.57
N LEU A 322 -12.14 22.80 -5.06
CA LEU A 322 -12.85 21.67 -5.66
C LEU A 322 -14.37 21.86 -5.63
N LEU A 323 -14.93 22.31 -4.50
CA LEU A 323 -16.36 22.59 -4.40
C LEU A 323 -16.79 23.76 -5.32
N LEU A 324 -15.94 24.80 -5.46
CA LEU A 324 -16.13 25.88 -6.40
C LEU A 324 -16.16 25.36 -7.86
N ARG A 325 -15.16 24.52 -8.20
CA ARG A 325 -15.05 23.90 -9.53
C ARG A 325 -16.25 23.01 -9.88
N LEU A 326 -16.86 22.39 -8.86
CA LEU A 326 -18.07 21.59 -9.00
C LEU A 326 -19.36 22.45 -8.98
N GLY A 327 -19.26 23.76 -8.76
CA GLY A 327 -20.41 24.69 -8.70
C GLY A 327 -21.31 24.53 -7.47
N ILE A 328 -20.77 23.98 -6.36
CA ILE A 328 -21.53 23.67 -5.14
C ILE A 328 -20.91 24.29 -3.87
N LEU A 329 -19.98 25.23 -3.98
CA LEU A 329 -19.31 25.86 -2.84
C LEU A 329 -20.31 26.51 -1.87
N GLU A 330 -21.33 27.19 -2.38
CA GLU A 330 -22.35 27.84 -1.55
C GLU A 330 -23.13 26.86 -0.65
N LYS A 331 -23.10 25.57 -1.01
CA LYS A 331 -23.76 24.49 -0.27
C LYS A 331 -22.83 23.72 0.65
N LYS A 332 -21.61 24.21 0.89
CA LYS A 332 -20.57 23.47 1.65
C LYS A 332 -21.01 23.04 3.05
N HIS A 333 -21.90 23.78 3.70
CA HIS A 333 -22.41 23.49 5.05
C HIS A 333 -23.71 22.67 5.07
N HIS A 334 -24.31 22.39 3.89
CA HIS A 334 -25.50 21.58 3.82
C HIS A 334 -25.20 20.11 4.15
N ILE A 335 -26.15 19.47 4.84
CA ILE A 335 -26.06 18.04 5.16
C ILE A 335 -26.27 17.23 3.89
N VAL A 336 -25.45 16.21 3.71
CA VAL A 336 -25.51 15.27 2.59
C VAL A 336 -26.27 14.04 3.01
N LYS A 337 -27.32 13.72 2.29
CA LYS A 337 -28.07 12.47 2.42
C LYS A 337 -27.68 11.54 1.27
N LEU A 338 -27.21 10.35 1.59
CA LEU A 338 -26.81 9.33 0.63
C LEU A 338 -27.86 8.22 0.60
N GLN A 339 -28.19 7.77 -0.60
CA GLN A 339 -29.07 6.62 -0.82
C GLN A 339 -28.52 5.77 -1.97
N VAL A 340 -28.79 4.47 -1.92
CA VAL A 340 -28.50 3.60 -3.06
C VAL A 340 -29.61 3.76 -4.08
N LYS A 341 -29.26 3.96 -5.35
CA LYS A 341 -30.23 4.07 -6.44
C LYS A 341 -31.06 2.78 -6.56
N PRO A 342 -32.39 2.86 -6.57
CA PRO A 342 -33.24 1.67 -6.62
C PRO A 342 -33.14 0.90 -7.94
N ASP A 343 -32.76 1.58 -9.02
CA ASP A 343 -32.64 1.06 -10.40
C ASP A 343 -31.17 0.75 -10.80
N THR A 344 -30.25 0.79 -9.84
CA THR A 344 -28.84 0.53 -10.15
C THR A 344 -28.65 -0.88 -10.71
N LYS A 345 -27.86 -0.97 -11.78
CA LYS A 345 -27.41 -2.25 -12.33
C LYS A 345 -26.33 -2.91 -11.47
N ARG A 346 -25.82 -2.17 -10.50
CA ARG A 346 -24.88 -2.64 -9.52
C ARG A 346 -25.63 -3.45 -8.47
N LYS A 347 -25.58 -4.77 -8.55
CA LYS A 347 -26.37 -5.66 -7.68
C LYS A 347 -26.00 -5.57 -6.19
N VAL A 348 -24.83 -5.03 -5.90
CA VAL A 348 -24.33 -4.92 -4.54
C VAL A 348 -23.76 -3.53 -4.32
N SER A 349 -24.64 -2.62 -4.04
CA SER A 349 -24.28 -1.25 -3.71
C SER A 349 -24.56 -0.99 -2.24
N ARG A 350 -23.56 -0.57 -1.51
CA ARG A 350 -23.68 -0.12 -0.12
C ARG A 350 -23.24 1.32 -0.01
N LEU A 351 -23.87 2.02 0.91
CA LEU A 351 -23.42 3.36 1.28
C LEU A 351 -21.99 3.27 1.85
N PRO A 352 -21.13 4.23 1.54
CA PRO A 352 -19.79 4.29 2.11
C PRO A 352 -19.85 4.53 3.62
N LEU A 353 -19.65 3.47 4.42
CA LEU A 353 -19.73 3.48 5.89
C LEU A 353 -18.76 4.48 6.55
N TYR A 354 -17.75 4.93 5.82
CA TYR A 354 -16.80 5.92 6.30
C TYR A 354 -17.31 7.37 6.20
N ILE A 355 -18.47 7.58 5.58
CA ILE A 355 -19.18 8.87 5.56
C ILE A 355 -20.25 8.80 6.64
N PRO A 356 -20.11 9.52 7.77
CA PRO A 356 -21.11 9.50 8.82
C PRO A 356 -22.43 10.12 8.34
N GLU A 357 -23.54 9.61 8.83
CA GLU A 357 -24.85 10.22 8.62
C GLU A 357 -24.87 11.67 9.15
N HIS A 358 -25.66 12.51 8.55
CA HIS A 358 -25.81 13.94 8.90
C HIS A 358 -24.50 14.74 8.81
N SER A 359 -23.60 14.36 7.90
CA SER A 359 -22.37 15.10 7.63
C SER A 359 -22.59 16.17 6.57
N SER A 360 -21.97 17.34 6.77
CA SER A 360 -21.96 18.40 5.75
C SER A 360 -21.05 18.02 4.58
N LEU A 361 -21.31 18.66 3.44
CA LEU A 361 -20.45 18.51 2.27
C LEU A 361 -18.99 18.87 2.58
N GLN A 362 -18.73 19.97 3.31
CA GLN A 362 -17.39 20.35 3.72
C GLN A 362 -16.73 19.28 4.60
N TYR A 363 -17.48 18.73 5.59
CA TYR A 363 -16.96 17.66 6.44
C TYR A 363 -16.54 16.44 5.62
N ILE A 364 -17.36 16.00 4.67
CA ILE A 364 -17.09 14.84 3.82
C ILE A 364 -15.79 15.04 3.03
N PHE A 365 -15.61 16.20 2.40
CA PHE A 365 -14.42 16.50 1.62
C PHE A 365 -13.18 16.77 2.49
N MET A 366 -13.35 17.28 3.70
CA MET A 366 -12.24 17.52 4.64
C MET A 366 -11.72 16.22 5.28
N TRP A 367 -12.63 15.30 5.70
CA TRP A 367 -12.28 14.21 6.59
C TRP A 367 -12.56 12.81 6.07
N CYS A 368 -13.41 12.66 5.03
CA CYS A 368 -13.83 11.34 4.59
C CYS A 368 -13.18 10.88 3.28
N LEU A 369 -12.88 11.79 2.37
CA LEU A 369 -12.45 11.48 1.01
C LEU A 369 -10.99 11.86 0.77
N GLU A 370 -10.23 11.00 0.12
CA GLU A 370 -8.87 11.29 -0.36
C GLU A 370 -8.95 12.08 -1.68
N ILE A 371 -9.13 13.41 -1.60
CA ILE A 371 -9.28 14.27 -2.79
C ILE A 371 -8.02 14.35 -3.65
N ARG A 372 -6.87 13.98 -3.10
CA ARG A 372 -5.58 13.92 -3.81
C ARG A 372 -5.24 12.53 -4.34
N ALA A 373 -6.17 11.57 -4.22
CA ALA A 373 -5.99 10.27 -4.86
C ALA A 373 -5.85 10.46 -6.38
N ILE A 374 -4.89 9.75 -6.96
CA ILE A 374 -4.70 9.73 -8.41
C ILE A 374 -5.94 9.10 -9.04
N PRO A 375 -6.68 9.81 -9.93
CA PRO A 375 -7.87 9.28 -10.56
C PRO A 375 -7.58 8.03 -11.39
N LYS A 376 -8.22 6.92 -11.05
CA LYS A 376 -8.08 5.64 -11.76
C LYS A 376 -8.75 5.69 -13.13
N LYS A 377 -8.38 4.80 -14.02
CA LYS A 377 -8.93 4.75 -15.39
C LYS A 377 -10.45 4.59 -15.43
N ALA A 378 -11.05 3.84 -14.49
CA ALA A 378 -12.50 3.73 -14.34
C ALA A 378 -13.14 5.08 -14.00
N PHE A 379 -12.49 5.88 -13.15
CA PHE A 379 -12.97 7.24 -12.85
C PHE A 379 -12.86 8.16 -14.08
N LEU A 380 -11.71 8.14 -14.79
CA LEU A 380 -11.58 8.88 -16.07
C LEU A 380 -12.66 8.47 -17.07
N ARG A 381 -12.98 7.16 -17.14
CA ARG A 381 -14.07 6.67 -18.01
C ARG A 381 -15.43 7.27 -17.63
N SER A 382 -15.70 7.41 -16.35
CA SER A 382 -16.92 8.09 -15.88
C SER A 382 -16.91 9.57 -16.23
N LEU A 383 -15.77 10.28 -16.09
CA LEU A 383 -15.65 11.70 -16.44
C LEU A 383 -15.89 11.99 -17.92
N VAL A 384 -15.60 11.03 -18.81
CA VAL A 384 -15.92 11.15 -20.26
C VAL A 384 -17.39 11.49 -20.50
N GLU A 385 -18.31 10.90 -19.73
CA GLU A 385 -19.76 11.12 -19.87
C GLU A 385 -20.21 12.51 -19.43
N TYR A 386 -19.41 13.21 -18.64
CA TYR A 386 -19.68 14.55 -18.12
C TYR A 386 -18.85 15.63 -18.80
N THR A 387 -18.22 15.31 -19.94
CA THR A 387 -17.39 16.23 -20.73
C THR A 387 -18.10 16.60 -22.02
N THR A 388 -18.31 17.90 -22.24
CA THR A 388 -19.10 18.42 -23.38
C THR A 388 -18.25 18.80 -24.59
N ASN A 389 -16.99 19.19 -24.39
CA ASN A 389 -16.07 19.48 -25.48
C ASN A 389 -15.52 18.19 -26.08
N GLU A 390 -15.72 17.97 -27.39
CA GLU A 390 -15.35 16.73 -28.08
C GLU A 390 -13.84 16.44 -28.05
N HIS A 391 -12.98 17.45 -28.07
CA HIS A 391 -11.51 17.27 -27.96
C HIS A 391 -11.11 16.82 -26.55
N GLU A 392 -11.66 17.44 -25.51
CA GLU A 392 -11.43 17.05 -24.13
C GLU A 392 -11.97 15.63 -23.85
N LYS A 393 -13.18 15.36 -24.31
CA LYS A 393 -13.83 14.07 -24.22
C LYS A 393 -13.00 12.97 -24.88
N ARG A 394 -12.52 13.24 -26.09
CA ARG A 394 -11.66 12.32 -26.83
C ARG A 394 -10.34 12.06 -26.09
N ARG A 395 -9.72 13.12 -25.56
CA ARG A 395 -8.46 12.97 -24.82
C ARG A 395 -8.66 12.14 -23.54
N LEU A 396 -9.73 12.35 -22.79
CA LEU A 396 -10.07 11.53 -21.62
C LEU A 396 -10.31 10.05 -22.00
N GLN A 397 -10.93 9.77 -23.16
CA GLN A 397 -11.08 8.41 -23.67
C GLN A 397 -9.73 7.76 -23.98
N GLU A 398 -8.80 8.50 -24.58
CA GLU A 398 -7.43 8.02 -24.83
C GLU A 398 -6.71 7.70 -23.53
N LEU A 399 -6.71 8.63 -22.57
CA LEU A 399 -6.03 8.48 -21.27
C LEU A 399 -6.58 7.29 -20.47
N CYS A 400 -7.87 7.02 -20.52
CA CYS A 400 -8.44 5.86 -19.81
C CYS A 400 -8.32 4.53 -20.60
N SER A 401 -8.00 4.59 -21.89
CA SER A 401 -7.89 3.39 -22.73
C SER A 401 -6.66 2.53 -22.38
N LYS A 402 -6.65 1.28 -22.87
CA LYS A 402 -5.49 0.41 -22.75
C LYS A 402 -4.30 0.96 -23.54
N GLN A 403 -4.55 1.53 -24.72
CA GLN A 403 -3.52 2.11 -25.59
C GLN A 403 -2.91 3.39 -25.00
N GLY A 404 -3.68 4.18 -24.24
CA GLY A 404 -3.20 5.38 -23.57
C GLY A 404 -2.45 5.14 -22.27
N PHE A 405 -1.97 3.92 -22.01
CA PHE A 405 -1.29 3.57 -20.76
C PHE A 405 -0.04 4.43 -20.48
N ALA A 406 0.79 4.63 -21.50
CA ALA A 406 2.01 5.44 -21.36
C ALA A 406 1.68 6.90 -21.02
N ASP A 407 0.69 7.49 -21.71
CA ASP A 407 0.24 8.86 -21.49
C ASP A 407 -0.40 9.03 -20.12
N TYR A 408 -1.24 8.07 -19.69
CA TYR A 408 -1.81 8.07 -18.35
C TYR A 408 -0.72 8.07 -17.26
N ASN A 409 0.30 7.21 -17.38
CA ASN A 409 1.40 7.20 -16.43
C ASN A 409 2.21 8.48 -16.47
N HIS A 410 2.53 8.98 -17.65
CA HIS A 410 3.38 10.17 -17.82
C HIS A 410 2.68 11.45 -17.33
N PHE A 411 1.42 11.66 -17.72
CA PHE A 411 0.72 12.94 -17.47
C PHE A 411 -0.17 12.95 -16.23
N ILE A 412 -0.58 11.79 -15.69
CA ILE A 412 -1.47 11.73 -14.52
C ILE A 412 -0.78 11.10 -13.32
N ARG A 413 -0.23 9.89 -13.50
CA ARG A 413 0.28 9.10 -12.38
C ARG A 413 1.61 9.61 -11.84
N ASN A 414 2.61 9.81 -12.69
CA ASN A 414 3.95 10.24 -12.27
C ASN A 414 3.93 11.63 -11.61
N PRO A 415 3.23 12.66 -12.14
CA PRO A 415 3.11 13.94 -11.47
C PRO A 415 2.11 13.93 -10.30
N SER A 416 1.44 12.82 -10.04
CA SER A 416 0.46 12.63 -8.96
C SER A 416 -0.67 13.68 -9.02
N LEU A 417 -1.32 13.78 -10.18
CA LEU A 417 -2.45 14.70 -10.36
C LEU A 417 -3.67 14.24 -9.56
N SER A 418 -4.34 15.18 -8.92
CA SER A 418 -5.60 14.99 -8.23
C SER A 418 -6.81 15.17 -9.17
N ILE A 419 -8.00 14.87 -8.66
CA ILE A 419 -9.24 15.19 -9.39
C ILE A 419 -9.38 16.68 -9.66
N LEU A 420 -8.97 17.55 -8.73
CA LEU A 420 -9.02 19.00 -8.92
C LEU A 420 -8.10 19.41 -10.08
N ASP A 421 -6.86 18.94 -10.14
CA ASP A 421 -5.92 19.24 -11.22
C ASP A 421 -6.50 18.83 -12.58
N LEU A 422 -7.15 17.64 -12.66
CA LEU A 422 -7.81 17.18 -13.88
C LEU A 422 -9.00 18.05 -14.28
N LEU A 423 -9.87 18.38 -13.35
CA LEU A 423 -11.04 19.23 -13.65
C LEU A 423 -10.62 20.64 -14.08
N CYS A 424 -9.48 21.15 -13.59
CA CYS A 424 -8.92 22.42 -14.07
C CYS A 424 -8.35 22.30 -15.49
N ALA A 425 -7.70 21.16 -15.81
CA ALA A 425 -7.15 20.91 -17.15
C ALA A 425 -8.23 20.61 -18.20
N PHE A 426 -9.40 20.09 -17.79
CA PHE A 426 -10.55 19.76 -18.65
C PHE A 426 -11.78 20.61 -18.24
N PRO A 427 -11.84 21.90 -18.59
CA PRO A 427 -12.86 22.82 -18.09
C PRO A 427 -14.28 22.46 -18.50
N SER A 428 -14.50 21.76 -19.60
CA SER A 428 -15.85 21.31 -20.00
C SER A 428 -16.35 20.07 -19.24
N CYS A 429 -15.49 19.44 -18.43
CA CYS A 429 -15.82 18.29 -17.62
C CYS A 429 -16.52 18.73 -16.32
N MET A 430 -17.82 18.44 -16.19
CA MET A 430 -18.64 18.84 -15.03
C MET A 430 -19.34 17.61 -14.41
N PRO A 431 -18.61 16.78 -13.66
CA PRO A 431 -19.21 15.59 -13.03
C PRO A 431 -20.16 15.98 -11.91
N THR A 432 -21.18 15.13 -11.69
CA THR A 432 -22.09 15.27 -10.56
C THR A 432 -21.41 14.90 -9.24
N LEU A 433 -21.94 15.39 -8.12
CA LEU A 433 -21.44 15.05 -6.79
C LEU A 433 -21.44 13.54 -6.54
N SER A 434 -22.46 12.81 -7.04
CA SER A 434 -22.52 11.35 -6.90
C SER A 434 -21.32 10.64 -7.53
N VAL A 435 -20.90 11.05 -8.73
CA VAL A 435 -19.70 10.49 -9.39
C VAL A 435 -18.43 10.71 -8.57
N ILE A 436 -18.27 11.89 -7.98
CA ILE A 436 -17.13 12.20 -7.12
C ILE A 436 -17.12 11.30 -5.88
N LEU A 437 -18.27 11.15 -5.20
CA LEU A 437 -18.41 10.32 -4.00
C LEU A 437 -18.28 8.81 -4.30
N GLU A 438 -18.65 8.36 -5.49
CA GLU A 438 -18.51 6.98 -5.91
C GLU A 438 -17.06 6.56 -6.21
N HIS A 439 -16.23 7.50 -6.67
CA HIS A 439 -14.90 7.19 -7.18
C HIS A 439 -13.76 7.63 -6.28
N LEU A 440 -13.93 8.64 -5.42
CA LEU A 440 -12.90 9.01 -4.47
C LEU A 440 -12.81 8.01 -3.33
N PRO A 441 -11.62 7.47 -3.03
CA PRO A 441 -11.45 6.53 -1.93
C PRO A 441 -11.54 7.24 -0.58
N LYS A 442 -11.70 6.44 0.49
CA LYS A 442 -11.63 6.90 1.87
C LYS A 442 -10.29 7.60 2.15
N LEU A 443 -10.33 8.75 2.81
CA LEU A 443 -9.13 9.38 3.38
C LEU A 443 -8.53 8.46 4.44
N GLN A 444 -7.30 8.00 4.20
CA GLN A 444 -6.62 7.09 5.09
C GLN A 444 -5.85 7.85 6.16
N PRO A 445 -5.77 7.37 7.39
CA PRO A 445 -4.81 7.87 8.37
C PRO A 445 -3.37 7.62 7.87
N ARG A 446 -2.40 8.34 8.42
CA ARG A 446 -0.98 8.17 8.09
C ARG A 446 -0.25 7.57 9.28
N SER A 447 0.41 6.44 9.05
CA SER A 447 1.14 5.71 10.09
C SER A 447 2.55 6.26 10.25
N TYR A 448 2.98 6.42 11.51
CA TYR A 448 4.31 6.84 11.89
C TYR A 448 4.84 5.92 12.98
N SER A 449 6.04 5.36 12.81
CA SER A 449 6.68 4.51 13.79
C SER A 449 7.09 5.34 15.01
N ALA A 450 6.91 4.79 16.21
CA ALA A 450 7.32 5.43 17.43
C ALA A 450 8.85 5.63 17.49
N ALA A 451 9.30 6.87 17.59
CA ALA A 451 10.72 7.24 17.68
C ALA A 451 11.15 7.46 19.15
N SER A 452 10.48 6.84 20.09
CA SER A 452 10.77 6.93 21.52
C SER A 452 10.45 5.61 22.22
N SER A 453 10.96 5.48 23.45
CA SER A 453 10.56 4.43 24.38
C SER A 453 9.72 5.02 25.50
N ILE A 454 8.60 4.36 25.84
CA ILE A 454 7.75 4.77 26.97
C ILE A 454 8.49 4.71 28.31
N TYR A 455 9.50 3.84 28.45
CA TYR A 455 10.32 3.76 29.65
C TYR A 455 11.23 4.99 29.85
N SER A 456 11.74 5.55 28.74
CA SER A 456 12.53 6.77 28.77
C SER A 456 11.69 8.05 28.75
N ASN A 457 10.48 7.96 28.20
CA ASN A 457 9.56 9.08 28.01
C ASN A 457 8.16 8.71 28.50
N PRO A 458 7.94 8.56 29.83
CA PRO A 458 6.64 8.19 30.37
C PRO A 458 5.53 9.16 29.96
N GLY A 459 4.40 8.62 29.47
CA GLY A 459 3.27 9.42 29.02
C GLY A 459 3.50 10.21 27.73
N ARG A 460 4.57 9.95 26.98
CA ARG A 460 4.89 10.65 25.73
C ARG A 460 5.26 9.71 24.61
N VAL A 461 4.96 10.12 23.38
CA VAL A 461 5.40 9.43 22.17
C VAL A 461 6.00 10.44 21.19
N HIS A 462 7.09 10.06 20.56
CA HIS A 462 7.75 10.84 19.53
C HIS A 462 7.49 10.21 18.15
N ILE A 463 7.29 11.05 17.14
CA ILE A 463 7.26 10.63 15.74
C ILE A 463 8.20 11.50 14.91
N VAL A 464 8.76 10.90 13.85
CA VAL A 464 9.67 11.59 12.92
C VAL A 464 9.17 11.41 11.50
N PHE A 465 9.15 12.50 10.74
CA PHE A 465 8.76 12.45 9.34
C PHE A 465 9.45 13.52 8.50
N ASN A 466 9.58 13.24 7.20
CA ASN A 466 9.94 14.24 6.22
C ASN A 466 8.69 14.97 5.73
N ILE A 467 8.77 16.28 5.54
CA ILE A 467 7.74 16.99 4.79
C ILE A 467 7.81 16.48 3.34
N VAL A 468 6.74 15.84 2.90
CA VAL A 468 6.60 15.39 1.51
C VAL A 468 6.28 16.60 0.64
N GLU A 469 6.98 16.74 -0.47
CA GLU A 469 6.76 17.81 -1.43
C GLU A 469 6.63 17.24 -2.84
N PHE A 470 5.61 17.69 -3.55
CA PHE A 470 5.36 17.38 -4.95
C PHE A 470 5.78 18.58 -5.77
N PRO A 471 6.79 18.43 -6.66
CA PRO A 471 7.29 19.55 -7.47
C PRO A 471 6.19 20.10 -8.37
N PRO A 472 6.32 21.36 -8.80
CA PRO A 472 5.46 21.94 -9.82
C PRO A 472 5.45 21.11 -11.11
N CYS A 473 4.30 21.06 -11.78
CA CYS A 473 4.14 20.49 -13.12
C CYS A 473 3.24 21.43 -13.95
N PRO A 474 3.12 21.23 -15.26
CA PRO A 474 2.33 22.12 -16.11
C PRO A 474 0.90 22.33 -15.63
N GLU A 475 0.26 21.27 -15.15
CA GLU A 475 -1.12 21.25 -14.65
C GLU A 475 -1.25 21.74 -13.20
N ARG A 476 -0.14 21.82 -12.49
CA ARG A 476 -0.05 22.29 -11.11
C ARG A 476 1.23 23.11 -10.93
N PRO A 477 1.20 24.40 -11.24
CA PRO A 477 2.40 25.26 -11.20
C PRO A 477 2.90 25.54 -9.77
N ALA A 478 2.10 25.31 -8.74
CA ALA A 478 2.49 25.51 -7.35
C ALA A 478 3.09 24.23 -6.72
N LEU A 479 4.08 24.41 -5.85
CA LEU A 479 4.58 23.36 -4.98
C LEU A 479 3.44 22.85 -4.08
N ARG A 480 3.22 21.54 -4.04
CA ARG A 480 2.22 20.92 -3.18
C ARG A 480 2.90 20.10 -2.09
N LYS A 481 2.57 20.37 -0.83
CA LYS A 481 3.02 19.55 0.30
C LYS A 481 2.09 18.34 0.49
N GLY A 482 2.60 17.26 1.10
CA GLY A 482 1.81 16.07 1.44
C GLY A 482 0.60 16.40 2.33
N VAL A 483 -0.48 15.66 2.22
CA VAL A 483 -1.72 15.90 2.99
C VAL A 483 -1.43 16.01 4.48
N CYS A 484 -0.90 14.95 5.09
CA CYS A 484 -0.62 14.89 6.52
C CYS A 484 0.64 15.70 6.90
N THR A 485 1.76 15.49 6.20
CA THR A 485 3.03 16.13 6.55
C THR A 485 3.01 17.64 6.33
N GLY A 486 2.30 18.10 5.29
CA GLY A 486 2.06 19.51 5.04
C GLY A 486 1.15 20.15 6.10
N TRP A 487 0.05 19.45 6.45
CA TRP A 487 -0.85 19.89 7.52
C TRP A 487 -0.13 19.97 8.86
N LEU A 488 0.58 18.90 9.27
CA LEU A 488 1.36 18.88 10.51
C LEU A 488 2.41 19.99 10.55
N SER A 489 3.14 20.20 9.46
CA SER A 489 4.16 21.25 9.40
C SER A 489 3.57 22.63 9.65
N ASN A 490 2.38 22.94 9.11
CA ASN A 490 1.68 24.19 9.34
C ASN A 490 1.12 24.29 10.76
N LEU A 491 0.57 23.19 11.28
CA LEU A 491 -0.03 23.12 12.62
C LEU A 491 0.99 23.41 13.73
N VAL A 492 2.24 22.98 13.56
CA VAL A 492 3.29 23.11 14.56
C VAL A 492 4.19 24.34 14.39
N LEU A 493 3.98 25.16 13.35
CA LEU A 493 4.76 26.38 13.14
C LEU A 493 4.92 27.25 14.40
N PRO A 494 3.87 27.46 15.23
CA PRO A 494 3.98 28.32 16.43
C PRO A 494 4.91 27.78 17.52
N ILE A 495 5.18 26.47 17.51
CA ILE A 495 6.01 25.79 18.53
C ILE A 495 7.28 25.19 17.95
N LEU A 496 7.55 25.44 16.65
CA LEU A 496 8.67 24.81 15.92
C LEU A 496 10.02 25.38 16.38
N GLN A 497 10.90 24.50 16.88
CA GLN A 497 12.29 24.80 17.23
C GLN A 497 13.19 24.46 16.02
N HIS A 498 13.93 25.46 15.53
CA HIS A 498 14.91 25.25 14.45
C HIS A 498 16.22 24.66 14.98
N SER A 499 16.91 23.88 14.16
CA SER A 499 18.23 23.33 14.50
C SER A 499 19.25 24.49 14.53
N GLY A 500 19.61 24.97 15.73
CA GLY A 500 20.56 26.08 15.90
C GLY A 500 20.25 27.00 17.07
N GLY A 501 19.20 26.73 17.83
CA GLY A 501 18.94 27.32 19.13
C GLY A 501 18.41 28.75 19.13
N GLN A 502 18.03 29.35 18.00
CA GLN A 502 17.27 30.58 17.99
C GLN A 502 15.78 30.25 17.90
N MET A 503 15.11 30.46 18.99
CA MET A 503 13.65 30.56 19.03
C MET A 503 13.27 31.83 18.27
N MET A 504 12.82 31.70 17.01
CA MET A 504 12.06 32.77 16.38
C MET A 504 10.68 32.76 17.03
N LEU A 505 10.58 33.49 18.15
CA LEU A 505 9.28 33.93 18.64
C LEU A 505 8.77 34.97 17.64
N PRO A 506 7.65 34.75 16.94
CA PRO A 506 6.91 35.89 16.44
C PRO A 506 6.43 36.66 17.70
N GLU A 507 6.67 37.97 17.72
CA GLU A 507 5.96 38.88 18.62
C GLU A 507 4.47 38.83 18.27
N ILE A 508 3.78 37.81 18.76
CA ILE A 508 2.32 37.77 18.76
C ILE A 508 1.91 38.12 20.16
N GLN A 509 1.69 39.41 20.35
CA GLN A 509 0.84 39.89 21.43
C GLN A 509 -0.57 39.32 21.16
N ASP A 510 -1.13 38.65 22.20
CA ASP A 510 -2.50 38.15 22.26
C ASP A 510 -2.91 37.03 21.25
N ALA A 511 -2.43 35.80 21.50
CA ALA A 511 -3.21 34.62 21.23
C ALA A 511 -2.98 33.61 22.38
N SER A 512 -4.05 33.19 23.02
CA SER A 512 -4.05 32.13 24.03
C SER A 512 -3.13 30.97 23.61
N ASN A 513 -2.17 30.62 24.49
CA ASN A 513 -1.22 29.49 24.32
C ASN A 513 -1.95 28.13 24.23
N VAL A 514 -2.73 27.89 23.19
CA VAL A 514 -3.37 26.60 22.97
C VAL A 514 -2.43 25.76 22.12
N LEU A 515 -1.76 24.79 22.77
CA LEU A 515 -0.93 23.82 22.05
C LEU A 515 -1.74 23.06 21.00
N PRO A 516 -1.11 22.72 19.85
CA PRO A 516 -1.78 21.97 18.78
C PRO A 516 -2.28 20.61 19.27
N LYS A 517 -3.45 20.19 18.79
CA LYS A 517 -4.06 18.91 19.10
C LYS A 517 -4.25 18.09 17.84
N VAL A 518 -4.02 16.78 17.95
CA VAL A 518 -4.20 15.82 16.86
C VAL A 518 -4.91 14.57 17.38
N TYR A 519 -5.52 13.79 16.48
CA TYR A 519 -6.09 12.49 16.81
C TYR A 519 -5.19 11.39 16.34
N ILE A 520 -4.86 10.45 17.24
CA ILE A 520 -4.04 9.27 16.95
C ILE A 520 -4.75 7.98 17.38
N CYS A 521 -4.48 6.91 16.64
CA CYS A 521 -4.85 5.55 17.01
C CYS A 521 -3.57 4.73 17.19
N SER A 522 -3.52 3.86 18.21
CA SER A 522 -2.43 2.90 18.34
C SER A 522 -2.51 1.85 17.23
N ARG A 523 -1.36 1.51 16.67
CA ARG A 523 -1.17 0.44 15.70
C ARG A 523 -0.03 -0.46 16.16
N PRO A 524 -0.32 -1.43 17.06
CA PRO A 524 0.68 -2.35 17.56
C PRO A 524 1.31 -3.17 16.43
N SER A 525 2.63 -3.32 16.46
CA SER A 525 3.32 -4.24 15.56
C SER A 525 3.12 -5.68 16.03
N SER A 526 2.95 -6.61 15.09
CA SER A 526 2.85 -8.03 15.43
C SER A 526 4.21 -8.70 15.67
N ALA A 527 5.30 -8.08 15.21
CA ALA A 527 6.61 -8.72 15.23
C ALA A 527 7.80 -7.76 15.33
N PHE A 528 7.67 -6.48 14.96
CA PHE A 528 8.79 -5.54 14.89
C PHE A 528 9.15 -4.96 16.26
N HIS A 529 9.51 -5.84 17.21
CA HIS A 529 9.91 -5.48 18.57
C HIS A 529 11.30 -6.01 18.89
N LEU A 530 11.93 -5.47 19.93
CA LEU A 530 13.18 -6.00 20.46
C LEU A 530 13.02 -7.46 20.93
N PRO A 531 14.07 -8.30 20.81
CA PRO A 531 14.01 -9.66 21.34
C PRO A 531 13.87 -9.65 22.87
N SER A 532 13.11 -10.62 23.39
CA SER A 532 12.97 -10.82 24.84
C SER A 532 14.30 -11.19 25.50
N ASP A 533 15.19 -11.90 24.78
CA ASP A 533 16.56 -12.16 25.20
C ASP A 533 17.44 -10.91 24.93
N THR A 534 17.79 -10.20 26.00
CA THR A 534 18.63 -9.00 25.92
C THR A 534 20.05 -9.31 25.46
N ALA A 535 20.54 -10.55 25.66
CA ALA A 535 21.86 -10.99 25.21
C ALA A 535 21.93 -11.25 23.71
N ALA A 536 20.79 -11.34 23.01
CA ALA A 536 20.76 -11.49 21.58
C ALA A 536 21.27 -10.21 20.89
N PRO A 537 22.27 -10.32 19.98
CA PRO A 537 22.76 -9.16 19.23
C PRO A 537 21.74 -8.71 18.18
N ILE A 538 21.72 -7.42 17.89
CA ILE A 538 20.78 -6.83 16.92
C ILE A 538 21.50 -5.98 15.86
N ILE A 539 21.05 -6.10 14.63
CA ILE A 539 21.42 -5.25 13.49
C ILE A 539 20.23 -4.41 13.09
N MET A 540 20.40 -3.11 13.05
CA MET A 540 19.40 -2.13 12.63
C MET A 540 19.86 -1.45 11.34
N VAL A 541 19.01 -1.44 10.31
CA VAL A 541 19.26 -0.79 9.01
C VAL A 541 18.17 0.22 8.74
N GLY A 542 18.49 1.52 8.84
CA GLY A 542 17.47 2.58 8.74
C GLY A 542 18.01 3.91 8.23
N PRO A 543 18.12 4.12 6.92
CA PRO A 543 18.53 5.41 6.36
C PRO A 543 17.43 6.46 6.47
N GLY A 544 17.86 7.72 6.66
CA GLY A 544 16.94 8.86 6.78
C GLY A 544 15.96 8.68 7.95
N THR A 545 14.65 8.90 7.69
CA THR A 545 13.60 8.71 8.72
C THR A 545 13.36 7.25 9.11
N GLY A 546 13.96 6.29 8.39
CA GLY A 546 13.95 4.87 8.80
C GLY A 546 14.68 4.59 10.12
N ILE A 547 15.41 5.55 10.65
CA ILE A 547 16.01 5.47 11.99
C ILE A 547 14.99 5.56 13.12
N SER A 548 13.77 6.05 12.86
CA SER A 548 12.77 6.37 13.89
C SER A 548 12.56 5.27 14.93
N PRO A 549 12.18 4.02 14.57
CA PRO A 549 11.97 2.97 15.58
C PRO A 549 13.26 2.60 16.31
N PHE A 550 14.42 2.80 15.68
CA PHE A 550 15.73 2.44 16.28
C PHE A 550 16.16 3.41 17.37
N ILE A 551 15.75 4.67 17.31
CA ILE A 551 15.90 5.61 18.43
C ILE A 551 15.11 5.09 19.64
N GLY A 552 13.85 4.65 19.44
CA GLY A 552 13.07 4.00 20.47
C GLY A 552 13.73 2.74 21.04
N PHE A 553 14.29 1.87 20.16
CA PHE A 553 15.03 0.68 20.59
C PHE A 553 16.25 1.02 21.44
N LEU A 554 17.04 2.01 21.04
CA LEU A 554 18.24 2.43 21.77
C LEU A 554 17.87 3.07 23.13
N GLN A 555 16.86 3.92 23.18
CA GLN A 555 16.34 4.49 24.44
C GLN A 555 15.87 3.37 25.38
N HIS A 556 15.13 2.39 24.85
CA HIS A 556 14.64 1.25 25.62
C HIS A 556 15.78 0.40 26.19
N ARG A 557 16.75 0.00 25.35
CA ARG A 557 17.92 -0.77 25.79
C ARG A 557 18.79 -0.01 26.79
N LYS A 558 18.98 1.29 26.59
CA LYS A 558 19.69 2.15 27.57
C LYS A 558 19.02 2.05 28.93
N LYS A 559 17.69 2.23 28.98
CA LYS A 559 16.93 2.21 30.23
C LYS A 559 16.98 0.82 30.90
N GLN A 560 16.84 -0.25 30.13
CA GLN A 560 17.01 -1.62 30.63
C GLN A 560 18.41 -1.87 31.21
N ARG A 561 19.48 -1.35 30.59
CA ARG A 561 20.86 -1.45 31.10
C ARG A 561 21.06 -0.68 32.41
N GLU A 562 20.43 0.48 32.55
CA GLU A 562 20.46 1.27 33.78
C GLU A 562 19.73 0.57 34.94
N GLU A 563 18.59 -0.06 34.66
CA GLU A 563 17.78 -0.76 35.67
C GLU A 563 18.32 -2.14 36.01
N HIS A 564 19.01 -2.79 35.09
CA HIS A 564 19.52 -4.16 35.24
C HIS A 564 21.03 -4.23 34.90
N PRO A 565 21.92 -3.65 35.69
CA PRO A 565 23.35 -3.59 35.37
C PRO A 565 24.06 -4.96 35.36
N ASP A 566 23.46 -5.96 36.01
CA ASP A 566 24.00 -7.32 36.07
C ASP A 566 23.58 -8.19 34.88
N VAL A 567 22.69 -7.69 33.99
CA VAL A 567 22.20 -8.41 32.83
C VAL A 567 23.13 -8.18 31.63
N SER A 568 23.44 -9.26 30.91
CA SER A 568 24.22 -9.19 29.67
C SER A 568 23.36 -8.66 28.52
N PHE A 569 23.94 -7.75 27.74
CA PHE A 569 23.34 -7.21 26.52
C PHE A 569 24.20 -7.55 25.31
N GLY A 570 23.58 -8.10 24.27
CA GLY A 570 24.23 -8.38 23.01
C GLY A 570 24.63 -7.11 22.25
N GLU A 571 25.54 -7.28 21.28
CA GLU A 571 25.98 -6.19 20.41
C GLU A 571 24.80 -5.50 19.71
N THR A 572 24.92 -4.19 19.56
CA THR A 572 23.92 -3.36 18.88
C THR A 572 24.59 -2.64 17.71
N TRP A 573 24.20 -3.01 16.51
CA TRP A 573 24.69 -2.45 15.26
C TRP A 573 23.65 -1.53 14.63
N LEU A 574 24.07 -0.34 14.18
CA LEU A 574 23.23 0.57 13.39
C LEU A 574 23.93 0.94 12.08
N PHE A 575 23.30 0.59 10.97
CA PHE A 575 23.63 1.04 9.63
C PHE A 575 22.71 2.20 9.24
N PHE A 576 23.23 3.41 9.34
CA PHE A 576 22.51 4.64 9.02
C PHE A 576 23.03 5.24 7.71
N GLY A 577 22.15 5.88 6.95
CA GLY A 577 22.51 6.56 5.71
C GLY A 577 21.76 7.87 5.55
N CYS A 578 22.47 8.91 5.10
CA CYS A 578 21.87 10.18 4.72
C CYS A 578 22.60 10.77 3.50
N ARG A 579 22.20 11.95 3.02
CA ARG A 579 22.83 12.58 1.86
C ARG A 579 24.15 13.28 2.24
N HIS A 580 24.08 14.11 3.27
CA HIS A 580 25.18 14.96 3.71
C HIS A 580 25.40 14.86 5.22
N LYS A 581 26.66 14.75 5.62
CA LYS A 581 27.07 14.66 7.03
C LYS A 581 26.59 15.85 7.87
N ASP A 582 26.64 17.05 7.30
CA ASP A 582 26.41 18.29 8.06
C ASP A 582 25.01 18.89 7.85
N ARG A 583 24.14 18.28 7.01
CA ARG A 583 22.81 18.82 6.70
C ARG A 583 21.67 17.94 7.18
N ASP A 584 21.77 16.64 6.97
CA ASP A 584 20.67 15.69 7.19
C ASP A 584 21.07 14.42 7.96
N PHE A 585 22.21 14.48 8.68
CA PHE A 585 22.56 13.47 9.69
C PHE A 585 21.75 13.72 10.96
N ILE A 586 20.50 13.28 10.96
CA ILE A 586 19.57 13.41 12.09
C ILE A 586 20.02 12.56 13.28
N PHE A 587 19.71 12.98 14.51
CA PHE A 587 20.07 12.31 15.77
C PHE A 587 21.58 12.12 16.01
N ARG A 588 22.46 12.84 15.30
CA ARG A 588 23.93 12.66 15.38
C ARG A 588 24.46 12.67 16.80
N ASP A 589 24.07 13.67 17.60
CA ASP A 589 24.56 13.84 18.96
C ASP A 589 23.99 12.77 19.93
N GLU A 590 22.75 12.34 19.69
CA GLU A 590 22.10 11.29 20.47
C GLU A 590 22.74 9.92 20.19
N LEU A 591 23.01 9.60 18.94
CA LEU A 591 23.73 8.39 18.54
C LEU A 591 25.15 8.37 19.10
N GLY A 592 25.85 9.52 19.11
CA GLY A 592 27.17 9.65 19.72
C GLY A 592 27.14 9.36 21.22
N ARG A 593 26.10 9.82 21.92
CA ARG A 593 25.90 9.50 23.36
C ARG A 593 25.64 8.00 23.56
N PHE A 594 24.76 7.37 22.78
CA PHE A 594 24.53 5.92 22.86
C PHE A 594 25.79 5.10 22.62
N GLN A 595 26.68 5.56 21.73
CA GLN A 595 27.99 4.92 21.52
C GLN A 595 28.91 5.11 22.74
N ALA A 596 29.02 6.32 23.25
CA ALA A 596 29.86 6.61 24.40
C ALA A 596 29.46 5.83 25.66
N GLU A 597 28.15 5.61 25.83
CA GLU A 597 27.56 4.85 26.95
C GLU A 597 27.53 3.33 26.69
N GLY A 598 27.94 2.87 25.50
CA GLY A 598 28.01 1.46 25.15
C GLY A 598 26.65 0.81 24.85
N THR A 599 25.57 1.59 24.74
CA THR A 599 24.24 1.09 24.32
C THR A 599 24.22 0.77 22.83
N LEU A 600 24.88 1.58 22.01
CA LEU A 600 25.15 1.34 20.60
C LEU A 600 26.61 0.94 20.43
N THR A 601 26.87 -0.34 20.11
CA THR A 601 28.24 -0.83 20.02
C THR A 601 28.91 -0.46 18.69
N HIS A 602 28.15 -0.47 17.61
CA HIS A 602 28.67 -0.21 16.27
C HIS A 602 27.76 0.71 15.48
N LEU A 603 28.26 1.88 15.11
CA LEU A 603 27.60 2.82 14.22
C LEU A 603 28.33 2.85 12.87
N ARG A 604 27.63 2.54 11.79
CA ARG A 604 28.12 2.60 10.41
C ARG A 604 27.29 3.61 9.63
N VAL A 605 27.92 4.70 9.25
CA VAL A 605 27.23 5.80 8.55
C VAL A 605 27.69 5.89 7.10
N SER A 606 26.75 6.11 6.18
CA SER A 606 27.02 6.35 4.76
C SER A 606 26.46 7.70 4.32
N PHE A 607 27.20 8.39 3.43
CA PHE A 607 26.84 9.70 2.89
C PHE A 607 26.76 9.63 1.38
N SER A 608 25.52 9.72 0.82
CA SER A 608 25.32 9.47 -0.61
C SER A 608 25.70 10.64 -1.52
N ARG A 609 25.91 11.84 -0.99
CA ARG A 609 26.16 13.07 -1.77
C ARG A 609 27.33 13.92 -1.24
N ASP A 610 28.06 13.47 -0.25
CA ASP A 610 29.32 14.13 0.10
C ASP A 610 30.37 13.78 -0.93
N GLN A 611 31.08 14.82 -1.45
CA GLN A 611 32.15 14.67 -2.40
C GLN A 611 33.44 14.32 -1.66
N ASP A 612 34.23 13.42 -2.23
CA ASP A 612 35.54 13.02 -1.73
C ASP A 612 36.62 13.75 -2.51
N ASP A 613 37.26 14.72 -1.87
CA ASP A 613 38.36 15.48 -2.48
C ASP A 613 39.76 14.90 -2.25
N SER A 614 39.96 13.74 -1.60
CA SER A 614 41.32 13.45 -1.14
C SER A 614 41.76 12.01 -0.82
N THR A 615 41.02 10.94 -1.10
CA THR A 615 41.54 9.59 -0.82
C THR A 615 41.15 8.53 -1.86
N GLU A 616 42.10 7.61 -2.17
CA GLU A 616 41.92 6.46 -3.07
C GLU A 616 40.95 5.39 -2.54
N GLU A 617 40.43 5.55 -1.31
CA GLU A 617 39.46 4.61 -0.72
C GLU A 617 38.01 4.97 -1.08
N VAL A 618 37.32 4.01 -1.66
CA VAL A 618 35.89 4.13 -2.00
C VAL A 618 35.06 4.15 -0.71
N LYS A 619 34.58 5.33 -0.31
CA LYS A 619 33.69 5.46 0.86
C LYS A 619 32.30 4.91 0.57
N PRO A 620 31.65 4.27 1.56
CA PRO A 620 30.29 3.75 1.40
C PRO A 620 29.29 4.90 1.18
N LYS A 621 28.53 4.82 0.07
CA LYS A 621 27.50 5.81 -0.28
C LYS A 621 26.14 5.45 0.30
N TYR A 622 25.85 4.16 0.40
CA TYR A 622 24.56 3.63 0.86
C TYR A 622 24.76 2.62 2.00
N VAL A 623 23.65 2.33 2.70
CA VAL A 623 23.69 1.37 3.82
C VAL A 623 24.14 -0.03 3.40
N GLN A 624 23.77 -0.47 2.18
CA GLN A 624 24.20 -1.77 1.64
C GLN A 624 25.72 -1.82 1.40
N ASP A 625 26.38 -0.72 1.07
CA ASP A 625 27.84 -0.69 0.93
C ASP A 625 28.51 -0.94 2.30
N ASN A 626 27.96 -0.34 3.35
CA ASN A 626 28.42 -0.57 4.72
C ASN A 626 28.14 -2.01 5.20
N LEU A 627 27.00 -2.61 4.82
CA LEU A 627 26.74 -4.03 5.10
C LEU A 627 27.77 -4.93 4.43
N ARG A 628 28.13 -4.64 3.16
CA ARG A 628 29.17 -5.36 2.41
C ARG A 628 30.54 -5.26 3.06
N LEU A 629 30.92 -4.06 3.53
CA LEU A 629 32.19 -3.83 4.22
C LEU A 629 32.28 -4.55 5.58
N ASN A 630 31.15 -4.82 6.22
CA ASN A 630 31.09 -5.53 7.50
C ASN A 630 30.47 -6.94 7.34
N ALA A 631 30.63 -7.57 6.17
CA ALA A 631 29.97 -8.84 5.80
C ALA A 631 30.23 -9.96 6.80
N GLN A 632 31.47 -10.11 7.27
CA GLN A 632 31.87 -11.14 8.24
C GLN A 632 31.13 -10.96 9.58
N ASP A 633 31.02 -9.73 10.06
CA ASP A 633 30.26 -9.42 11.29
C ASP A 633 28.78 -9.65 11.12
N VAL A 634 28.20 -9.25 9.97
CA VAL A 634 26.80 -9.50 9.64
C VAL A 634 26.49 -11.00 9.68
N VAL A 635 27.34 -11.83 9.07
CA VAL A 635 27.18 -13.30 9.11
C VAL A 635 27.40 -13.84 10.50
N ARG A 636 28.40 -13.36 11.25
CA ARG A 636 28.66 -13.76 12.64
C ARG A 636 27.41 -13.52 13.49
N VAL A 637 26.88 -12.31 13.47
CA VAL A 637 25.71 -11.90 14.27
C VAL A 637 24.47 -12.72 13.87
N LEU A 638 24.16 -12.80 12.58
CA LEU A 638 22.89 -13.40 12.14
C LEU A 638 22.93 -14.93 12.10
N PHE A 639 24.06 -15.53 11.78
CA PHE A 639 24.17 -16.97 11.56
C PHE A 639 24.77 -17.71 12.76
N LYS A 640 25.83 -17.16 13.40
CA LYS A 640 26.55 -17.83 14.50
C LYS A 640 25.98 -17.49 15.88
N GLU A 641 25.52 -16.24 16.08
CA GLU A 641 25.08 -15.75 17.38
C GLU A 641 23.55 -15.64 17.49
N ASN A 642 22.82 -16.14 16.51
CA ASN A 642 21.34 -16.09 16.46
C ASN A 642 20.75 -14.69 16.62
N GLY A 643 21.45 -13.66 16.15
CA GLY A 643 21.02 -12.26 16.23
C GLY A 643 19.84 -11.95 15.33
N TYR A 644 19.33 -10.74 15.49
CA TYR A 644 18.16 -10.21 14.77
C TYR A 644 18.59 -9.09 13.83
N ILE A 645 17.89 -8.98 12.68
CA ILE A 645 18.03 -7.84 11.78
C ILE A 645 16.70 -7.13 11.59
N TYR A 646 16.73 -5.82 11.74
CA TYR A 646 15.60 -4.90 11.58
C TYR A 646 15.90 -3.95 10.42
N ILE A 647 14.97 -3.85 9.47
CA ILE A 647 15.08 -2.97 8.29
C ILE A 647 13.89 -2.04 8.30
N CYS A 648 14.16 -0.71 8.32
CA CYS A 648 13.10 0.29 8.34
C CYS A 648 13.37 1.38 7.29
N GLY A 649 12.33 1.73 6.48
CA GLY A 649 12.42 2.78 5.48
C GLY A 649 11.73 2.48 4.14
N ASP A 650 12.29 3.01 3.03
CA ASP A 650 11.70 2.89 1.69
C ASP A 650 11.66 1.45 1.19
N ALA A 651 10.46 1.00 0.83
CA ALA A 651 10.21 -0.35 0.34
C ALA A 651 10.70 -0.58 -1.09
N LYS A 652 10.64 0.44 -1.95
CA LYS A 652 10.85 0.28 -3.40
C LYS A 652 12.32 0.04 -3.76
N ASN A 653 13.20 0.81 -3.17
CA ASN A 653 14.63 0.79 -3.52
C ASN A 653 15.48 0.27 -2.36
N MET A 654 15.39 0.90 -1.19
CA MET A 654 16.29 0.61 -0.06
C MET A 654 16.12 -0.81 0.45
N ALA A 655 14.91 -1.23 0.80
CA ALA A 655 14.67 -2.56 1.37
C ALA A 655 15.02 -3.67 0.38
N LYS A 656 14.76 -3.47 -0.92
CA LYS A 656 15.13 -4.40 -1.99
C LYS A 656 16.65 -4.53 -2.11
N ASN A 657 17.36 -3.40 -2.21
CA ASN A 657 18.82 -3.41 -2.34
C ASN A 657 19.51 -4.02 -1.10
N VAL A 658 19.01 -3.74 0.10
CA VAL A 658 19.50 -4.38 1.34
C VAL A 658 19.26 -5.89 1.31
N HIS A 659 18.09 -6.33 0.85
CA HIS A 659 17.76 -7.74 0.73
C HIS A 659 18.71 -8.47 -0.27
N GLU A 660 18.91 -7.89 -1.45
CA GLU A 660 19.83 -8.42 -2.47
C GLU A 660 21.28 -8.48 -1.95
N GLU A 661 21.73 -7.42 -1.27
CA GLU A 661 23.07 -7.39 -0.68
C GLU A 661 23.27 -8.46 0.41
N LEU A 662 22.26 -8.71 1.24
CA LEU A 662 22.33 -9.79 2.25
C LEU A 662 22.41 -11.17 1.59
N ILE A 663 21.72 -11.42 0.46
CA ILE A 663 21.86 -12.65 -0.33
C ILE A 663 23.33 -12.80 -0.80
N ASP A 664 23.89 -11.74 -1.36
CA ASP A 664 25.27 -11.77 -1.87
C ASP A 664 26.31 -11.93 -0.74
N ILE A 665 26.08 -11.30 0.42
CA ILE A 665 26.89 -11.48 1.64
C ILE A 665 26.85 -12.94 2.10
N PHE A 666 25.66 -13.53 2.28
CA PHE A 666 25.54 -14.93 2.71
C PHE A 666 26.14 -15.89 1.69
N SER A 667 25.93 -15.66 0.40
CA SER A 667 26.51 -16.49 -0.65
C SER A 667 28.04 -16.50 -0.59
N ARG A 668 28.65 -15.33 -0.43
CA ARG A 668 30.10 -15.18 -0.42
C ARG A 668 30.74 -15.69 0.88
N GLU A 669 30.24 -15.25 2.03
CA GLU A 669 30.86 -15.54 3.32
C GLU A 669 30.64 -16.98 3.81
N LEU A 670 29.52 -17.60 3.43
CA LEU A 670 29.23 -19.01 3.74
C LEU A 670 29.65 -19.97 2.62
N GLN A 671 30.12 -19.45 1.46
CA GLN A 671 30.51 -20.23 0.27
C GLN A 671 29.36 -21.14 -0.23
N ILE A 672 28.13 -20.60 -0.25
CA ILE A 672 26.91 -21.27 -0.71
C ILE A 672 26.38 -20.59 -1.97
N ASP A 673 25.57 -21.29 -2.75
CA ASP A 673 24.92 -20.67 -3.92
C ASP A 673 23.84 -19.66 -3.52
N LYS A 674 23.43 -18.81 -4.47
CA LYS A 674 22.39 -17.79 -4.22
C LYS A 674 21.05 -18.37 -3.75
N LEU A 675 20.69 -19.56 -4.24
CA LEU A 675 19.43 -20.22 -3.83
C LEU A 675 19.49 -20.65 -2.37
N GLU A 676 20.64 -21.17 -1.93
CA GLU A 676 20.86 -21.52 -0.52
C GLU A 676 20.92 -20.28 0.36
N ALA A 677 21.55 -19.19 -0.09
CA ALA A 677 21.55 -17.90 0.62
C ALA A 677 20.13 -17.34 0.78
N MET A 678 19.27 -17.44 -0.25
CA MET A 678 17.85 -17.10 -0.16
C MET A 678 17.09 -17.94 0.85
N LYS A 679 17.43 -19.25 0.98
CA LYS A 679 16.84 -20.12 2.02
C LYS A 679 17.26 -19.71 3.42
N VAL A 680 18.51 -19.27 3.62
CA VAL A 680 18.98 -18.73 4.90
C VAL A 680 18.15 -17.52 5.31
N ILE A 681 17.93 -16.57 4.40
CA ILE A 681 17.11 -15.39 4.71
C ILE A 681 15.63 -15.80 4.96
N ALA A 682 15.13 -16.78 4.22
CA ALA A 682 13.78 -17.29 4.45
C ALA A 682 13.64 -17.92 5.84
N ASP A 683 14.64 -18.67 6.30
CA ASP A 683 14.72 -19.25 7.65
C ASP A 683 14.77 -18.15 8.74
N LEU A 684 15.56 -17.08 8.50
CA LEU A 684 15.58 -15.92 9.41
C LEU A 684 14.21 -15.23 9.51
N ARG A 685 13.47 -15.12 8.40
CA ARG A 685 12.09 -14.58 8.40
C ARG A 685 11.12 -15.49 9.14
N GLU A 686 11.19 -16.80 8.91
CA GLU A 686 10.35 -17.80 9.58
C GLU A 686 10.57 -17.79 11.09
N LYS A 687 11.82 -17.68 11.53
CA LYS A 687 12.21 -17.56 12.94
C LYS A 687 11.97 -16.16 13.53
N LYS A 688 11.33 -15.25 12.78
CA LYS A 688 11.11 -13.85 13.18
C LYS A 688 12.38 -13.12 13.61
N ARG A 689 13.48 -13.39 12.92
CA ARG A 689 14.79 -12.72 13.13
C ARG A 689 15.20 -11.78 11.99
N TYR A 690 14.46 -11.76 10.89
CA TYR A 690 14.54 -10.80 9.80
C TYR A 690 13.23 -10.03 9.75
N LEU A 691 13.24 -8.79 10.25
CA LEU A 691 12.04 -7.99 10.51
C LEU A 691 12.07 -6.70 9.69
N GLN A 692 10.93 -6.30 9.16
CA GLN A 692 10.83 -5.13 8.29
C GLN A 692 9.65 -4.24 8.70
N ASP A 693 9.91 -2.94 8.83
CA ASP A 693 8.93 -1.85 8.90
C ASP A 693 9.20 -0.90 7.73
N ILE A 694 8.53 -1.17 6.61
CA ILE A 694 8.81 -0.51 5.32
C ILE A 694 7.56 0.16 4.75
N TRP A 695 7.76 1.32 4.14
CA TRP A 695 6.70 2.11 3.51
C TRP A 695 7.07 2.54 2.09
N SER A 696 6.04 2.86 1.27
CA SER A 696 6.19 3.26 -0.14
C SER A 696 5.57 4.63 -0.39
#